data_bd039fe54b88ccd9dd59279bc1e55199
#
_entry.id   bd039fe54b88ccd9dd59279bc1e55199
#
_cell.length_a   1.000
_cell.length_b   1.000
_cell.length_c   1.000
_cell.angle_alpha   90.00
_cell.angle_beta   90.00
_cell.angle_gamma   90.00
#
_symmetry.space_group_name_H-M   'P 1'
#
loop_
_entity.id
_entity.type
_entity.pdbx_description
1 polymer ?
#
loop_
_entity_poly.entity_id
_entity_poly.type
_entity_poly.pdbx_seq_one_letter_code
_entity_poly.pdbx_strand_id
1 'polypeptide(L)'
;MLRLKVFALALLATTAWSPLARADDHPLKGVALVIGESDYATLHKLDNPKRDARAMDDMLDSLGFSVDRVLDGDANKLRAEIADFIAEAKNADVALIYYSGHGIEAGGTDYLVPTDTDLKTPQTAGESLVPVSDMLNELARTVPVTIMLLDACRTNSFPEGQLVQLPGTNKPIEVAPTGLEALRGPVPVAKAGIPADSLGMVIGFAASPGEPALDGDPDGNSPYAAALLKHFAAGGYSFGDLMTLVSEEVYLKTRARQLPWVNSSLRRVLSFGKPVEPTSGDEAAIRDGRRQLLLTIAKEPEATQRYVETVAANEGVPLDALYGMLKVLGVDTSDPSQLDKQLLEGAKKLKGFMAAAPVDTRTDPELVRLSGLAQTAQDEGAMDLALKYRADASARADQLSVSLDVTEANLKQDRLQLGTTYADHARLAALNFDFATAAHMWGKAFDQVSKWDNDLARDYERGAADAYADLGNYGGDPAMLQHAVKLYDAAAKLTDPGSAEWASLRGAAGNALEILGERSSDKSVLEDAAKAVQDALSVDTRAVDPRNWAGMQANLGVVLMNLGDREEGVVKLRQSADAFEASLQATKRSQYPLDWARTEDNLGLVLVSLGDRTGDVSYYSQAIDAHRAALEELRQDVVPLDWATAQSNFGIALARLGEANSDVASLEQAKAAFEASLAERPRARMPLDWAASNENLGNALGTLARLKKSPDLYRQAIAAQTSALEEYTRDRSPPHWASLQLNLGIATKQLAVMTGDIDLLDAAIGRFSAALEVMTREASPTDWAQAEVDLGIATLARADLSHSRADLKAARAAYAAAYEIYGKTDNQYASYIAGKLKEIDKRLKS
;
A
#
# COMPACT_ATOMS: atom_id res chain seq x y z
N MET A 1 -36.09 3.13 -47.31
CA MET A 1 -35.58 3.99 -48.43
C MET A 1 -34.47 4.84 -47.81
N LEU A 2 -33.27 4.63 -48.04
CA LEU A 2 -32.24 5.38 -48.71
C LEU A 2 -30.90 4.67 -48.51
N ARG A 3 -30.35 4.23 -49.64
CA ARG A 3 -29.02 3.60 -49.75
C ARG A 3 -27.95 4.70 -49.70
N LEU A 4 -26.89 4.52 -48.93
CA LEU A 4 -25.64 5.25 -49.12
C LEU A 4 -24.51 4.28 -49.48
N LYS A 5 -23.85 4.60 -50.57
CA LYS A 5 -22.82 3.83 -51.26
C LYS A 5 -21.45 4.00 -50.53
N VAL A 6 -20.76 2.91 -50.36
CA VAL A 6 -19.36 2.83 -49.98
C VAL A 6 -18.50 3.14 -51.19
N PHE A 7 -17.58 4.11 -51.07
CA PHE A 7 -16.47 4.32 -52.04
C PHE A 7 -15.21 3.77 -51.39
N ALA A 8 -14.71 2.68 -51.97
CA ALA A 8 -13.38 2.15 -51.65
C ALA A 8 -12.36 2.88 -52.54
N LEU A 9 -11.40 3.55 -51.93
CA LEU A 9 -10.19 4.06 -52.58
C LEU A 9 -9.03 3.16 -52.20
N ALA A 10 -8.58 2.30 -53.08
CA ALA A 10 -7.37 1.53 -52.97
C ALA A 10 -6.17 2.41 -53.31
N LEU A 11 -5.36 2.76 -52.33
CA LEU A 11 -4.03 3.32 -52.55
C LEU A 11 -3.01 2.18 -52.47
N LEU A 12 -2.49 1.76 -53.62
CA LEU A 12 -1.31 0.90 -53.72
C LEU A 12 -0.07 1.70 -53.29
N ALA A 13 0.37 1.50 -52.07
CA ALA A 13 1.71 1.88 -51.67
C ALA A 13 2.63 0.63 -51.78
N THR A 14 3.44 0.58 -52.80
CA THR A 14 4.54 -0.36 -52.93
C THR A 14 5.63 0.08 -51.95
N THR A 15 5.60 -0.45 -50.74
CA THR A 15 6.77 -0.44 -49.84
C THR A 15 7.66 -1.58 -50.24
N ALA A 16 8.87 -1.26 -50.70
CA ALA A 16 9.94 -2.22 -50.89
C ALA A 16 10.20 -2.93 -49.54
N TRP A 17 9.90 -4.20 -49.46
CA TRP A 17 10.35 -5.08 -48.42
C TRP A 17 11.87 -5.27 -48.62
N SER A 18 12.65 -4.54 -47.85
CA SER A 18 14.04 -4.98 -47.58
C SER A 18 13.91 -6.28 -46.74
N PRO A 19 14.56 -7.38 -47.15
CA PRO A 19 14.59 -8.54 -46.29
C PRO A 19 15.36 -8.15 -45.04
N LEU A 20 14.63 -8.10 -43.90
CA LEU A 20 15.28 -8.18 -42.61
C LEU A 20 16.15 -9.43 -42.66
N ALA A 21 17.47 -9.25 -42.51
CA ALA A 21 18.41 -10.34 -42.35
C ALA A 21 17.85 -11.26 -41.25
N ARG A 22 17.42 -12.46 -41.65
CA ARG A 22 17.19 -13.54 -40.69
C ARG A 22 18.52 -13.71 -39.95
N ALA A 23 18.53 -13.53 -38.66
CA ALA A 23 19.57 -14.05 -37.81
C ALA A 23 19.66 -15.55 -38.15
N ASP A 24 20.86 -16.04 -38.42
CA ASP A 24 21.11 -17.45 -38.59
C ASP A 24 20.65 -18.19 -37.34
N ASP A 25 19.59 -19.01 -37.46
CA ASP A 25 19.03 -19.84 -36.38
C ASP A 25 19.99 -21.06 -36.15
N HIS A 26 21.22 -20.80 -35.80
CA HIS A 26 22.08 -21.83 -35.24
C HIS A 26 21.86 -21.96 -33.76
N PRO A 27 21.49 -23.14 -33.22
CA PRO A 27 21.42 -23.32 -31.78
C PRO A 27 22.79 -23.01 -31.18
N LEU A 28 22.80 -22.13 -30.16
CA LEU A 28 24.01 -21.72 -29.45
C LEU A 28 24.64 -22.94 -28.78
N LYS A 29 25.95 -23.11 -28.92
CA LYS A 29 26.72 -24.14 -28.23
C LYS A 29 27.04 -23.65 -26.82
N GLY A 30 26.39 -24.22 -25.79
CA GLY A 30 26.64 -23.94 -24.40
C GLY A 30 27.53 -24.93 -23.72
N VAL A 31 28.46 -24.49 -22.90
CA VAL A 31 29.19 -25.32 -21.93
C VAL A 31 28.93 -24.78 -20.53
N ALA A 32 28.87 -25.65 -19.53
CA ALA A 32 28.60 -25.25 -18.16
C ALA A 32 29.52 -25.96 -17.17
N LEU A 33 29.96 -25.22 -16.13
CA LEU A 33 30.63 -25.83 -14.97
C LEU A 33 29.74 -25.58 -13.74
N VAL A 34 29.35 -26.64 -13.07
CA VAL A 34 28.48 -26.60 -11.90
C VAL A 34 29.24 -27.10 -10.67
N ILE A 35 29.36 -26.22 -9.66
CA ILE A 35 30.18 -26.46 -8.48
C ILE A 35 29.29 -26.41 -7.23
N GLY A 36 29.38 -27.47 -6.39
CA GLY A 36 28.67 -27.54 -5.11
C GLY A 36 29.59 -27.93 -3.96
N GLU A 37 29.88 -27.01 -3.07
CA GLU A 37 30.80 -27.14 -1.94
C GLU A 37 30.06 -27.22 -0.62
N SER A 38 29.99 -28.39 0.02
CA SER A 38 29.19 -28.65 1.22
C SER A 38 30.04 -29.02 2.46
N ASP A 39 30.97 -30.00 2.27
CA ASP A 39 31.64 -30.70 3.35
C ASP A 39 32.97 -30.00 3.74
N TYR A 40 32.90 -28.78 4.17
CA TYR A 40 34.09 -28.01 4.59
C TYR A 40 34.81 -28.62 5.80
N ALA A 41 36.15 -28.66 5.71
CA ALA A 41 37.01 -29.25 6.75
C ALA A 41 37.12 -28.32 7.99
N THR A 42 37.13 -27.01 7.81
CA THR A 42 37.39 -26.01 8.85
C THR A 42 36.28 -24.96 9.01
N LEU A 43 35.41 -24.84 8.04
CA LEU A 43 34.27 -23.94 8.04
C LEU A 43 32.97 -24.67 8.37
N HIS A 44 31.91 -23.92 8.56
CA HIS A 44 30.55 -24.45 8.72
C HIS A 44 30.16 -25.23 7.46
N LYS A 45 29.65 -26.44 7.65
CA LYS A 45 29.13 -27.27 6.56
C LYS A 45 27.79 -26.71 6.07
N LEU A 46 27.54 -26.84 4.78
CA LEU A 46 26.31 -26.40 4.14
C LEU A 46 25.50 -27.62 3.67
N ASP A 47 24.16 -27.57 3.87
CA ASP A 47 23.30 -28.73 3.59
C ASP A 47 22.97 -28.87 2.09
N ASN A 48 22.84 -27.76 1.38
CA ASN A 48 22.19 -27.71 0.05
C ASN A 48 23.14 -27.69 -1.16
N PRO A 49 24.40 -27.19 -1.12
CA PRO A 49 25.19 -26.95 -2.34
C PRO A 49 25.35 -28.14 -3.27
N LYS A 50 25.54 -29.34 -2.73
CA LYS A 50 25.64 -30.57 -3.57
C LYS A 50 24.34 -30.94 -4.24
N ARG A 51 23.20 -30.65 -3.61
CA ARG A 51 21.88 -30.89 -4.19
C ARG A 51 21.57 -29.87 -5.28
N ASP A 52 21.84 -28.59 -4.98
CA ASP A 52 21.67 -27.52 -5.92
C ASP A 52 22.51 -27.74 -7.18
N ALA A 53 23.78 -28.12 -7.02
CA ALA A 53 24.66 -28.44 -8.13
C ALA A 53 24.14 -29.58 -9.00
N ARG A 54 23.60 -30.66 -8.40
CA ARG A 54 23.02 -31.78 -9.19
C ARG A 54 21.78 -31.34 -9.96
N ALA A 55 20.88 -30.60 -9.30
CA ALA A 55 19.67 -30.13 -9.95
C ALA A 55 19.94 -29.07 -11.05
N MET A 56 20.95 -28.24 -10.88
CA MET A 56 21.40 -27.31 -11.90
C MET A 56 22.07 -28.03 -13.08
N ASP A 57 22.86 -29.07 -12.84
CA ASP A 57 23.44 -29.92 -13.87
C ASP A 57 22.31 -30.55 -14.74
N ASP A 58 21.35 -31.23 -14.12
CA ASP A 58 20.21 -31.86 -14.82
C ASP A 58 19.42 -30.83 -15.64
N MET A 59 19.21 -29.64 -15.11
CA MET A 59 18.47 -28.55 -15.79
C MET A 59 19.27 -28.02 -16.99
N LEU A 60 20.56 -27.72 -16.84
CA LEU A 60 21.40 -27.20 -17.90
C LEU A 60 21.63 -28.23 -19.02
N ASP A 61 21.79 -29.51 -18.69
CA ASP A 61 21.84 -30.59 -19.66
C ASP A 61 20.54 -30.65 -20.48
N SER A 62 19.37 -30.51 -19.82
CA SER A 62 18.06 -30.44 -20.49
C SER A 62 17.92 -29.26 -21.46
N LEU A 63 18.68 -28.19 -21.25
CA LEU A 63 18.76 -27.02 -22.12
C LEU A 63 19.79 -27.18 -23.24
N GLY A 64 20.57 -28.31 -23.27
CA GLY A 64 21.54 -28.64 -24.29
C GLY A 64 22.94 -28.09 -24.03
N PHE A 65 23.25 -27.74 -22.77
CA PHE A 65 24.64 -27.47 -22.38
C PHE A 65 25.45 -28.78 -22.24
N SER A 66 26.75 -28.72 -22.56
CA SER A 66 27.70 -29.72 -22.06
C SER A 66 28.07 -29.35 -20.64
N VAL A 67 27.80 -30.20 -19.65
CA VAL A 67 27.92 -29.85 -18.24
C VAL A 67 28.98 -30.65 -17.53
N ASP A 68 29.97 -29.99 -16.94
CA ASP A 68 30.92 -30.57 -15.98
C ASP A 68 30.48 -30.24 -14.55
N ARG A 69 30.58 -31.22 -13.64
CA ARG A 69 30.16 -31.05 -12.26
C ARG A 69 31.23 -31.37 -11.25
N VAL A 70 31.47 -30.44 -10.33
CA VAL A 70 32.38 -30.61 -9.19
C VAL A 70 31.57 -30.61 -7.88
N LEU A 71 31.74 -31.64 -7.06
CA LEU A 71 31.18 -31.75 -5.72
C LEU A 71 32.30 -31.92 -4.71
N ASP A 72 32.28 -31.10 -3.65
CA ASP A 72 33.26 -31.11 -2.56
C ASP A 72 34.71 -31.15 -3.10
N GLY A 73 35.04 -30.17 -3.94
CA GLY A 73 36.37 -30.03 -4.52
C GLY A 73 37.39 -29.49 -3.53
N ASP A 74 38.58 -30.09 -3.43
CA ASP A 74 39.72 -29.44 -2.84
C ASP A 74 40.26 -28.34 -3.79
N ALA A 75 41.12 -27.47 -3.29
CA ALA A 75 41.65 -26.35 -4.03
C ALA A 75 42.36 -26.75 -5.34
N ASN A 76 43.03 -27.93 -5.39
CA ASN A 76 43.75 -28.40 -6.57
C ASN A 76 42.74 -28.92 -7.60
N LYS A 77 41.77 -29.72 -7.16
CA LYS A 77 40.72 -30.27 -8.04
C LYS A 77 39.91 -29.11 -8.64
N LEU A 78 39.47 -28.16 -7.82
CA LEU A 78 38.67 -27.02 -8.28
C LEU A 78 39.43 -26.17 -9.33
N ARG A 79 40.71 -25.90 -9.12
CA ARG A 79 41.55 -25.19 -10.11
C ARG A 79 41.74 -26.02 -11.41
N ALA A 80 41.91 -27.32 -11.31
CA ALA A 80 42.06 -28.19 -12.48
C ALA A 80 40.81 -28.21 -13.34
N GLU A 81 39.64 -28.44 -12.70
CA GLU A 81 38.36 -28.49 -13.40
C GLU A 81 38.01 -27.13 -14.02
N ILE A 82 38.32 -26.01 -13.34
CA ILE A 82 38.17 -24.65 -13.91
C ILE A 82 39.08 -24.47 -15.14
N ALA A 83 40.32 -24.94 -15.09
CA ALA A 83 41.25 -24.82 -16.22
C ALA A 83 40.78 -25.67 -17.42
N ASP A 84 40.31 -26.89 -17.17
CA ASP A 84 39.75 -27.79 -18.20
C ASP A 84 38.48 -27.17 -18.81
N PHE A 85 37.57 -26.66 -17.99
CA PHE A 85 36.38 -25.94 -18.43
C PHE A 85 36.69 -24.72 -19.30
N ILE A 86 37.66 -23.90 -18.92
CA ILE A 86 38.10 -22.74 -19.72
C ILE A 86 38.69 -23.22 -21.08
N ALA A 87 39.35 -24.34 -21.11
CA ALA A 87 39.89 -24.89 -22.35
C ALA A 87 38.74 -25.42 -23.28
N GLU A 88 37.73 -26.07 -22.75
CA GLU A 88 36.53 -26.50 -23.47
C GLU A 88 35.71 -25.32 -23.99
N ALA A 89 35.54 -24.30 -23.18
CA ALA A 89 34.75 -23.10 -23.48
C ALA A 89 35.24 -22.33 -24.71
N LYS A 90 36.50 -22.51 -25.17
CA LYS A 90 37.06 -21.81 -26.33
C LYS A 90 36.30 -22.03 -27.64
N ASN A 91 35.49 -23.09 -27.74
CA ASN A 91 34.68 -23.43 -28.91
C ASN A 91 33.16 -23.31 -28.64
N ALA A 92 32.77 -22.67 -27.56
CA ALA A 92 31.39 -22.45 -27.17
C ALA A 92 30.95 -20.98 -27.46
N ASP A 93 29.65 -20.80 -27.64
CA ASP A 93 29.03 -19.49 -27.76
C ASP A 93 28.69 -18.91 -26.38
N VAL A 94 28.37 -19.79 -25.42
CA VAL A 94 28.01 -19.44 -24.05
C VAL A 94 28.79 -20.34 -23.08
N ALA A 95 29.47 -19.73 -22.12
CA ALA A 95 30.04 -20.40 -20.96
C ALA A 95 29.27 -19.99 -19.71
N LEU A 96 28.73 -20.96 -18.99
CA LEU A 96 27.97 -20.75 -17.76
C LEU A 96 28.67 -21.40 -16.58
N ILE A 97 28.85 -20.66 -15.49
CA ILE A 97 29.34 -21.20 -14.22
C ILE A 97 28.28 -21.01 -13.19
N TYR A 98 27.90 -22.09 -12.52
CA TYR A 98 27.09 -22.06 -11.30
C TYR A 98 27.95 -22.50 -10.11
N TYR A 99 27.94 -21.72 -9.06
CA TYR A 99 28.67 -22.02 -7.82
C TYR A 99 27.73 -21.92 -6.64
N SER A 100 27.64 -22.97 -5.83
CA SER A 100 26.96 -22.99 -4.55
C SER A 100 27.95 -23.40 -3.45
N GLY A 101 28.17 -22.54 -2.46
CA GLY A 101 29.17 -22.75 -1.41
C GLY A 101 29.56 -21.44 -0.70
N HIS A 102 30.61 -21.50 0.13
CA HIS A 102 31.16 -20.31 0.76
C HIS A 102 31.94 -19.43 -0.23
N GLY A 103 31.76 -18.12 -0.12
CA GLY A 103 32.51 -17.12 -0.88
C GLY A 103 32.96 -15.99 0.03
N ILE A 104 34.13 -15.42 -0.25
CA ILE A 104 34.69 -14.28 0.52
C ILE A 104 35.26 -13.23 -0.38
N GLU A 105 35.35 -12.01 0.13
CA GLU A 105 36.12 -10.90 -0.48
C GLU A 105 37.37 -10.68 0.35
N ALA A 106 38.50 -10.57 -0.33
CA ALA A 106 39.76 -10.20 0.29
C ALA A 106 40.61 -9.32 -0.64
N GLY A 107 40.99 -8.14 -0.17
CA GLY A 107 41.80 -7.17 -0.94
C GLY A 107 41.12 -6.65 -2.20
N GLY A 108 39.80 -6.56 -2.23
CA GLY A 108 39.03 -6.08 -3.40
C GLY A 108 38.84 -7.15 -4.47
N THR A 109 38.99 -8.44 -4.14
CA THR A 109 38.83 -9.57 -5.04
C THR A 109 37.95 -10.62 -4.38
N ASP A 110 37.00 -11.16 -5.14
CA ASP A 110 36.13 -12.25 -4.74
C ASP A 110 36.80 -13.60 -4.95
N TYR A 111 36.64 -14.51 -3.99
CA TYR A 111 37.19 -15.85 -3.99
C TYR A 111 36.12 -16.90 -3.71
N LEU A 112 36.16 -17.99 -4.47
CA LEU A 112 35.50 -19.24 -4.13
C LEU A 112 36.31 -19.96 -3.05
N VAL A 113 35.64 -20.58 -2.11
CA VAL A 113 36.26 -21.26 -0.96
C VAL A 113 36.16 -22.78 -1.14
N PRO A 114 37.27 -23.47 -1.46
CA PRO A 114 37.28 -24.94 -1.53
C PRO A 114 37.08 -25.63 -0.19
N THR A 115 36.65 -26.89 -0.21
CA THR A 115 36.30 -27.63 1.02
C THR A 115 37.49 -27.93 1.93
N ASP A 116 38.71 -27.97 1.40
CA ASP A 116 39.96 -28.20 2.14
C ASP A 116 40.61 -26.89 2.68
N THR A 117 39.95 -25.74 2.58
CA THR A 117 40.49 -24.45 3.04
C THR A 117 40.95 -24.53 4.51
N ASP A 118 42.26 -24.32 4.75
CA ASP A 118 42.90 -24.42 6.07
C ASP A 118 43.17 -23.00 6.64
N LEU A 119 42.46 -22.68 7.70
CA LEU A 119 42.56 -21.36 8.37
C LEU A 119 43.66 -21.26 9.41
N LYS A 120 44.55 -22.28 9.55
CA LYS A 120 45.60 -22.33 10.59
C LYS A 120 46.62 -21.20 10.46
N THR A 121 46.97 -20.82 9.25
CA THR A 121 47.86 -19.69 9.01
C THR A 121 47.30 -18.79 7.90
N PRO A 122 47.66 -17.48 7.83
CA PRO A 122 47.25 -16.62 6.74
C PRO A 122 47.69 -17.13 5.36
N GLN A 123 48.86 -17.79 5.26
CA GLN A 123 49.37 -18.36 4.01
C GLN A 123 48.50 -19.55 3.55
N THR A 124 48.27 -20.53 4.41
CA THR A 124 47.47 -21.70 4.04
C THR A 124 46.05 -21.30 3.68
N ALA A 125 45.48 -20.34 4.40
CA ALA A 125 44.17 -19.78 4.07
C ALA A 125 44.16 -19.10 2.69
N GLY A 126 45.13 -18.29 2.40
CA GLY A 126 45.23 -17.57 1.13
C GLY A 126 45.55 -18.46 -0.08
N GLU A 127 46.40 -19.48 0.10
CA GLU A 127 46.80 -20.43 -0.96
C GLU A 127 45.66 -21.34 -1.41
N SER A 128 44.69 -21.63 -0.56
CA SER A 128 43.53 -22.47 -0.91
C SER A 128 42.48 -21.73 -1.75
N LEU A 129 42.39 -20.41 -1.65
CA LEU A 129 41.36 -19.62 -2.30
C LEU A 129 41.46 -19.61 -3.82
N VAL A 130 40.32 -19.59 -4.53
CA VAL A 130 40.22 -19.56 -5.97
C VAL A 130 39.65 -18.21 -6.44
N PRO A 131 40.45 -17.34 -7.10
CA PRO A 131 39.99 -16.00 -7.47
C PRO A 131 38.96 -16.07 -8.62
N VAL A 132 37.82 -15.43 -8.43
CA VAL A 132 36.74 -15.34 -9.43
C VAL A 132 37.15 -14.48 -10.62
N SER A 133 37.86 -13.39 -10.37
CA SER A 133 38.29 -12.44 -11.40
C SER A 133 39.16 -13.06 -12.49
N ASP A 134 40.07 -13.98 -12.15
CA ASP A 134 41.00 -14.59 -13.09
C ASP A 134 40.25 -15.48 -14.09
N MET A 135 39.31 -16.28 -13.58
CA MET A 135 38.45 -17.15 -14.37
C MET A 135 37.57 -16.35 -15.33
N LEU A 136 36.90 -15.32 -14.81
CA LEU A 136 36.02 -14.45 -15.62
C LEU A 136 36.82 -13.68 -16.70
N ASN A 137 38.02 -13.20 -16.37
CA ASN A 137 38.87 -12.50 -17.33
C ASN A 137 39.34 -13.42 -18.47
N GLU A 138 39.60 -14.69 -18.20
CA GLU A 138 40.04 -15.63 -19.24
C GLU A 138 38.87 -16.01 -20.14
N LEU A 139 37.70 -16.29 -19.59
CA LEU A 139 36.48 -16.59 -20.34
C LEU A 139 36.04 -15.39 -21.20
N ALA A 140 36.08 -14.16 -20.66
CA ALA A 140 35.71 -12.96 -21.41
C ALA A 140 36.58 -12.73 -22.66
N ARG A 141 37.79 -13.33 -22.72
CA ARG A 141 38.70 -13.23 -23.90
C ARG A 141 38.40 -14.29 -24.95
N THR A 142 37.72 -15.35 -24.57
CA THR A 142 37.64 -16.57 -25.38
C THR A 142 36.23 -16.95 -25.78
N VAL A 143 35.21 -16.49 -25.03
CA VAL A 143 33.81 -16.87 -25.23
C VAL A 143 32.96 -15.61 -25.49
N PRO A 144 32.04 -15.62 -26.47
CA PRO A 144 31.16 -14.48 -26.73
C PRO A 144 30.28 -14.09 -25.54
N VAL A 145 29.72 -15.05 -24.78
CA VAL A 145 28.88 -14.81 -23.61
C VAL A 145 29.40 -15.59 -22.42
N THR A 146 29.64 -14.90 -21.32
CA THR A 146 29.99 -15.53 -20.04
C THR A 146 28.91 -15.25 -19.02
N ILE A 147 28.40 -16.27 -18.36
CA ILE A 147 27.42 -16.20 -17.29
C ILE A 147 28.00 -16.83 -16.04
N MET A 148 27.95 -16.12 -14.92
CA MET A 148 28.31 -16.67 -13.62
C MET A 148 27.16 -16.47 -12.64
N LEU A 149 26.69 -17.54 -12.02
CA LEU A 149 25.63 -17.53 -11.03
C LEU A 149 26.22 -18.00 -9.70
N LEU A 150 26.25 -17.10 -8.72
CA LEU A 150 26.87 -17.30 -7.42
C LEU A 150 25.80 -17.46 -6.35
N ASP A 151 25.60 -18.68 -5.93
CA ASP A 151 24.76 -19.03 -4.79
C ASP A 151 25.64 -19.17 -3.54
N ALA A 152 26.13 -18.02 -3.09
CA ALA A 152 27.05 -17.91 -1.97
C ALA A 152 26.69 -16.72 -1.10
N CYS A 153 26.92 -16.87 0.21
CA CYS A 153 26.68 -15.78 1.16
C CYS A 153 27.51 -14.56 0.82
N ARG A 154 26.85 -13.37 0.92
CA ARG A 154 27.56 -12.07 0.86
C ARG A 154 27.84 -11.53 2.26
N THR A 155 27.81 -12.44 3.27
CA THR A 155 28.31 -12.24 4.62
C THR A 155 29.55 -13.09 4.78
N ASN A 156 30.54 -12.62 5.57
CA ASN A 156 31.77 -13.31 5.77
C ASN A 156 31.56 -14.65 6.46
N SER A 157 31.99 -15.75 5.83
CA SER A 157 31.93 -17.11 6.41
C SER A 157 33.17 -17.45 7.25
N PHE A 158 34.18 -16.59 7.24
CA PHE A 158 35.38 -16.76 8.04
C PHE A 158 35.20 -16.16 9.45
N PRO A 159 35.96 -16.64 10.46
CA PRO A 159 35.97 -16.00 11.78
C PRO A 159 36.30 -14.49 11.70
N GLU A 160 35.71 -13.70 12.56
CA GLU A 160 35.95 -12.25 12.61
C GLU A 160 37.45 -11.96 12.84
N GLY A 161 38.04 -11.06 12.04
CA GLY A 161 39.45 -10.73 12.07
C GLY A 161 40.36 -11.76 11.42
N GLN A 162 39.84 -12.74 10.66
CA GLN A 162 40.65 -13.72 9.94
C GLN A 162 41.53 -13.02 8.92
N LEU A 163 42.82 -13.34 8.98
CA LEU A 163 43.82 -12.88 8.05
C LEU A 163 44.11 -13.92 6.96
N VAL A 164 44.23 -13.47 5.73
CA VAL A 164 44.70 -14.28 4.60
C VAL A 164 45.90 -13.61 3.93
N GLN A 165 46.88 -14.40 3.48
CA GLN A 165 47.98 -13.90 2.68
C GLN A 165 47.80 -14.42 1.28
N LEU A 166 47.33 -13.53 0.40
CA LEU A 166 47.07 -13.85 -0.99
C LEU A 166 48.38 -14.13 -1.73
N PRO A 167 48.39 -15.04 -2.75
CA PRO A 167 49.53 -15.32 -3.58
C PRO A 167 50.13 -14.04 -4.18
N GLY A 168 51.44 -13.86 -4.08
CA GLY A 168 52.18 -12.69 -4.60
C GLY A 168 52.15 -11.46 -3.69
N THR A 169 51.47 -11.50 -2.50
CA THR A 169 51.47 -10.44 -1.50
C THR A 169 52.51 -10.72 -0.39
N ASN A 170 53.12 -9.66 0.15
CA ASN A 170 54.10 -9.81 1.22
C ASN A 170 53.56 -9.58 2.62
N LYS A 171 52.26 -9.28 2.74
CA LYS A 171 51.55 -9.03 4.01
C LYS A 171 50.19 -9.69 4.00
N PRO A 172 49.78 -10.28 5.11
CA PRO A 172 48.39 -10.74 5.32
C PRO A 172 47.46 -9.52 5.28
N ILE A 173 46.24 -9.75 4.76
CA ILE A 173 45.14 -8.84 4.74
C ILE A 173 43.94 -9.44 5.48
N GLU A 174 43.13 -8.63 6.08
CA GLU A 174 41.91 -9.07 6.72
C GLU A 174 40.86 -9.39 5.66
N VAL A 175 40.12 -10.47 5.86
CA VAL A 175 38.96 -10.82 5.01
C VAL A 175 37.87 -9.79 5.31
N ALA A 176 37.24 -9.26 4.30
CA ALA A 176 36.20 -8.27 4.45
C ALA A 176 35.06 -8.80 5.33
N PRO A 177 34.49 -7.97 6.21
CA PRO A 177 33.35 -8.36 7.06
C PRO A 177 32.10 -8.67 6.22
N THR A 178 31.98 -8.08 5.06
CA THR A 178 31.03 -8.45 4.00
C THR A 178 31.62 -9.59 3.19
N GLY A 179 30.80 -10.61 2.84
CA GLY A 179 31.25 -11.69 1.95
C GLY A 179 31.59 -11.19 0.53
N LEU A 180 31.10 -11.87 -0.51
CA LEU A 180 31.38 -11.45 -1.90
C LEU A 180 30.87 -10.00 -2.13
N GLU A 181 31.76 -9.09 -2.50
CA GLU A 181 31.37 -7.74 -2.93
C GLU A 181 30.78 -7.75 -4.34
N ALA A 182 29.98 -6.73 -4.64
CA ALA A 182 29.59 -6.47 -6.01
C ALA A 182 30.87 -6.22 -6.80
N LEU A 183 31.26 -7.18 -7.61
CA LEU A 183 32.28 -6.95 -8.63
C LEU A 183 31.85 -5.68 -9.37
N ARG A 184 32.53 -4.56 -9.12
CA ARG A 184 32.35 -3.33 -9.89
C ARG A 184 32.60 -3.77 -11.32
N GLY A 185 31.56 -3.80 -12.12
CA GLY A 185 31.43 -4.40 -13.45
C GLY A 185 32.74 -4.70 -14.18
N PRO A 186 32.78 -5.49 -15.19
CA PRO A 186 34.06 -5.94 -15.74
C PRO A 186 35.00 -4.74 -15.80
N VAL A 187 36.11 -4.81 -15.05
CA VAL A 187 37.17 -3.81 -15.16
C VAL A 187 37.36 -3.63 -16.65
N PRO A 188 37.30 -2.40 -17.23
CA PRO A 188 37.48 -2.23 -18.66
C PRO A 188 38.77 -2.91 -19.03
N VAL A 189 38.68 -4.14 -19.52
CA VAL A 189 39.89 -4.80 -20.09
C VAL A 189 40.36 -3.84 -21.14
N ALA A 190 41.57 -3.36 -20.99
CA ALA A 190 42.15 -2.39 -21.90
C ALA A 190 41.84 -2.84 -23.33
N LYS A 191 41.33 -1.96 -24.17
CA LYS A 191 40.72 -2.18 -25.49
C LYS A 191 41.49 -3.10 -26.48
N ALA A 192 42.63 -3.63 -26.11
CA ALA A 192 43.45 -4.54 -26.88
C ALA A 192 43.18 -5.98 -26.40
N GLY A 193 42.23 -6.69 -27.02
CA GLY A 193 42.09 -8.12 -26.83
C GLY A 193 40.66 -8.67 -26.63
N ILE A 194 39.64 -7.83 -26.64
CA ILE A 194 38.25 -8.34 -26.64
C ILE A 194 37.89 -8.73 -28.08
N PRO A 195 37.43 -9.98 -28.36
CA PRO A 195 36.95 -10.35 -29.68
C PRO A 195 35.84 -9.40 -30.14
N ALA A 196 35.79 -9.10 -31.42
CA ALA A 196 34.79 -8.21 -32.01
C ALA A 196 33.35 -8.74 -31.86
N ASP A 197 33.20 -10.04 -31.57
CA ASP A 197 31.99 -10.81 -31.39
C ASP A 197 31.58 -11.01 -29.92
N SER A 198 32.38 -10.48 -28.96
CA SER A 198 32.01 -10.52 -27.54
C SER A 198 30.67 -9.83 -27.30
N LEU A 199 29.67 -10.58 -26.79
CA LEU A 199 28.32 -10.11 -26.50
C LEU A 199 28.16 -9.62 -25.06
N GLY A 200 29.08 -9.99 -24.17
CA GLY A 200 29.12 -9.50 -22.81
C GLY A 200 29.15 -10.58 -21.72
N MET A 201 29.04 -10.11 -20.48
CA MET A 201 29.11 -10.95 -19.29
C MET A 201 27.93 -10.65 -18.37
N VAL A 202 27.47 -11.67 -17.65
CA VAL A 202 26.51 -11.56 -16.56
C VAL A 202 27.05 -12.25 -15.32
N ILE A 203 26.90 -11.59 -14.18
CA ILE A 203 27.20 -12.14 -12.88
C ILE A 203 25.93 -11.97 -12.04
N GLY A 204 25.33 -13.09 -11.67
CA GLY A 204 24.19 -13.15 -10.78
C GLY A 204 24.61 -13.61 -9.39
N PHE A 205 24.15 -12.91 -8.37
CA PHE A 205 24.38 -13.25 -6.97
C PHE A 205 23.06 -13.63 -6.31
N ALA A 206 23.10 -14.62 -5.44
CA ALA A 206 21.92 -15.05 -4.68
C ALA A 206 21.37 -13.98 -3.74
N ALA A 207 22.20 -13.04 -3.29
CA ALA A 207 21.81 -11.95 -2.38
C ALA A 207 22.40 -10.61 -2.78
N SER A 208 21.80 -9.53 -2.29
CA SER A 208 22.32 -8.17 -2.41
C SER A 208 23.62 -7.96 -1.62
N PRO A 209 24.45 -6.96 -1.95
CA PRO A 209 25.71 -6.68 -1.23
C PRO A 209 25.48 -6.51 0.28
N GLY A 210 26.23 -7.26 1.09
CA GLY A 210 26.15 -7.22 2.55
C GLY A 210 25.01 -8.04 3.16
N GLU A 211 24.17 -8.70 2.36
CA GLU A 211 23.05 -9.54 2.82
C GLU A 211 23.38 -11.05 2.72
N PRO A 212 22.84 -11.88 3.63
CA PRO A 212 23.06 -13.32 3.58
C PRO A 212 22.26 -13.99 2.44
N ALA A 213 22.84 -14.97 1.79
CA ALA A 213 22.07 -15.96 1.03
C ALA A 213 21.55 -17.04 2.00
N LEU A 214 20.30 -17.45 1.82
CA LEU A 214 19.66 -18.46 2.66
C LEU A 214 19.85 -19.85 2.06
N ASP A 215 20.19 -20.82 2.89
CA ASP A 215 20.29 -22.23 2.45
C ASP A 215 18.92 -22.87 2.16
N GLY A 216 17.81 -22.29 2.71
CA GLY A 216 16.48 -22.89 2.57
C GLY A 216 16.25 -24.05 3.55
N ASP A 217 15.31 -24.95 3.19
CA ASP A 217 15.02 -26.11 4.00
C ASP A 217 16.10 -27.21 3.79
N PRO A 218 16.52 -27.95 4.83
CA PRO A 218 17.57 -28.98 4.74
C PRO A 218 17.31 -30.06 3.67
N ASP A 219 16.06 -30.35 3.35
CA ASP A 219 15.63 -31.32 2.36
C ASP A 219 15.31 -30.71 0.98
N GLY A 220 15.40 -29.39 0.84
CA GLY A 220 15.12 -28.64 -0.39
C GLY A 220 16.36 -28.03 -1.05
N ASN A 221 16.18 -27.35 -2.14
CA ASN A 221 17.20 -26.50 -2.75
C ASN A 221 17.23 -25.15 -2.03
N SER A 222 18.33 -24.39 -2.17
CA SER A 222 18.39 -23.00 -1.76
C SER A 222 17.28 -22.20 -2.47
N PRO A 223 16.80 -21.09 -1.89
CA PRO A 223 15.80 -20.24 -2.55
C PRO A 223 16.25 -19.77 -3.95
N TYR A 224 17.54 -19.48 -4.11
CA TYR A 224 18.09 -19.04 -5.39
C TYR A 224 18.14 -20.18 -6.42
N ALA A 225 18.68 -21.35 -6.05
CA ALA A 225 18.67 -22.51 -6.91
C ALA A 225 17.25 -22.96 -7.29
N ALA A 226 16.33 -22.99 -6.33
CA ALA A 226 14.92 -23.32 -6.58
C ALA A 226 14.26 -22.38 -7.59
N ALA A 227 14.53 -21.07 -7.50
CA ALA A 227 14.02 -20.08 -8.43
C ALA A 227 14.65 -20.21 -9.82
N LEU A 228 15.96 -20.47 -9.90
CA LEU A 228 16.65 -20.77 -11.16
C LEU A 228 16.02 -22.00 -11.84
N LEU A 229 15.85 -23.09 -11.12
CA LEU A 229 15.24 -24.33 -11.64
C LEU A 229 13.79 -24.10 -12.12
N LYS A 230 13.03 -23.25 -11.43
CA LYS A 230 11.63 -22.96 -11.79
C LYS A 230 11.51 -22.10 -13.05
N HIS A 231 12.42 -21.15 -13.27
CA HIS A 231 12.26 -20.13 -14.31
C HIS A 231 13.27 -20.21 -15.44
N PHE A 232 14.48 -20.73 -15.23
CA PHE A 232 15.58 -20.63 -16.20
C PHE A 232 15.31 -21.38 -17.51
N ALA A 233 14.61 -22.51 -17.44
CA ALA A 233 14.19 -23.28 -18.62
C ALA A 233 12.96 -22.72 -19.33
N ALA A 234 12.39 -21.59 -18.85
CA ALA A 234 11.22 -20.97 -19.47
C ALA A 234 11.60 -20.31 -20.80
N GLY A 235 11.16 -20.89 -21.92
CA GLY A 235 11.36 -20.29 -23.23
C GLY A 235 10.54 -18.99 -23.42
N GLY A 236 10.94 -18.18 -24.39
CA GLY A 236 10.22 -16.96 -24.77
C GLY A 236 10.55 -15.73 -23.94
N TYR A 237 11.38 -15.85 -22.90
CA TYR A 237 11.84 -14.72 -22.09
C TYR A 237 13.29 -14.36 -22.42
N SER A 238 13.62 -13.08 -22.33
CA SER A 238 15.02 -12.66 -22.37
C SER A 238 15.75 -13.12 -21.11
N PHE A 239 17.06 -13.28 -21.19
CA PHE A 239 17.87 -13.62 -20.00
C PHE A 239 17.71 -12.59 -18.88
N GLY A 240 17.57 -11.30 -19.22
CA GLY A 240 17.28 -10.26 -18.26
C GLY A 240 15.94 -10.47 -17.54
N ASP A 241 14.88 -10.81 -18.31
CA ASP A 241 13.58 -11.12 -17.72
C ASP A 241 13.63 -12.38 -16.87
N LEU A 242 14.38 -13.42 -17.30
CA LEU A 242 14.58 -14.64 -16.50
C LEU A 242 15.25 -14.34 -15.16
N MET A 243 16.28 -13.51 -15.14
CA MET A 243 16.94 -13.11 -13.90
C MET A 243 16.04 -12.24 -13.03
N THR A 244 15.18 -11.42 -13.63
CA THR A 244 14.13 -10.69 -12.90
C THR A 244 13.14 -11.66 -12.27
N LEU A 245 12.65 -12.65 -13.03
CA LEU A 245 11.76 -13.69 -12.49
C LEU A 245 12.39 -14.45 -11.31
N VAL A 246 13.67 -14.77 -11.42
CA VAL A 246 14.44 -15.44 -10.35
C VAL A 246 14.53 -14.53 -9.12
N SER A 247 14.87 -13.28 -9.30
CA SER A 247 15.00 -12.32 -8.19
C SER A 247 13.69 -12.14 -7.44
N GLU A 248 12.59 -11.93 -8.17
CA GLU A 248 11.27 -11.74 -7.56
C GLU A 248 10.72 -13.02 -6.91
N GLU A 249 10.99 -14.20 -7.50
CA GLU A 249 10.60 -15.48 -6.88
C GLU A 249 11.31 -15.68 -5.53
N VAL A 250 12.62 -15.41 -5.47
CA VAL A 250 13.41 -15.51 -4.24
C VAL A 250 12.88 -14.49 -3.20
N TYR A 251 12.68 -13.25 -3.61
CA TYR A 251 12.15 -12.18 -2.77
C TYR A 251 10.82 -12.59 -2.12
N LEU A 252 9.86 -13.07 -2.91
CA LEU A 252 8.55 -13.48 -2.40
C LEU A 252 8.65 -14.72 -1.50
N LYS A 253 9.38 -15.77 -1.92
CA LYS A 253 9.49 -17.02 -1.16
C LYS A 253 10.24 -16.84 0.16
N THR A 254 11.18 -15.91 0.22
CA THR A 254 11.90 -15.59 1.44
C THR A 254 11.21 -14.52 2.30
N ARG A 255 10.05 -14.02 1.88
CA ARG A 255 9.33 -12.91 2.53
C ARG A 255 10.23 -11.69 2.69
N ALA A 256 10.77 -11.22 1.58
CA ALA A 256 11.68 -10.08 1.46
C ALA A 256 13.01 -10.20 2.26
N ARG A 257 13.38 -11.40 2.73
CA ARG A 257 14.63 -11.60 3.48
C ARG A 257 15.87 -11.81 2.60
N GLN A 258 15.68 -12.09 1.32
CA GLN A 258 16.77 -12.29 0.35
C GLN A 258 16.35 -11.72 -1.00
N LEU A 259 17.16 -10.82 -1.52
CA LEU A 259 16.96 -10.22 -2.84
C LEU A 259 18.21 -10.50 -3.71
N PRO A 260 18.11 -11.36 -4.72
CA PRO A 260 19.20 -11.58 -5.68
C PRO A 260 19.60 -10.31 -6.41
N TRP A 261 20.84 -10.22 -6.78
CA TRP A 261 21.38 -9.08 -7.50
C TRP A 261 22.13 -9.51 -8.75
N VAL A 262 21.96 -8.75 -9.85
CA VAL A 262 22.53 -9.09 -11.15
C VAL A 262 23.33 -7.93 -11.72
N ASN A 263 24.55 -8.20 -12.13
CA ASN A 263 25.40 -7.29 -12.90
C ASN A 263 25.52 -7.80 -14.33
N SER A 264 25.01 -7.05 -15.31
CA SER A 264 24.97 -7.47 -16.70
C SER A 264 25.59 -6.42 -17.62
N SER A 265 26.47 -6.86 -18.52
CA SER A 265 27.03 -6.06 -19.61
C SER A 265 26.64 -6.58 -20.99
N LEU A 266 25.60 -7.42 -21.09
CA LEU A 266 25.12 -7.96 -22.36
C LEU A 266 24.75 -6.85 -23.34
N ARG A 267 25.25 -6.96 -24.56
CA ARG A 267 24.98 -6.00 -25.66
C ARG A 267 23.84 -6.44 -26.57
N ARG A 268 23.37 -7.66 -26.43
CA ARG A 268 22.25 -8.25 -27.18
C ARG A 268 21.33 -9.03 -26.25
N VAL A 269 20.10 -9.24 -26.69
CA VAL A 269 19.14 -10.09 -25.98
C VAL A 269 19.60 -11.55 -26.14
N LEU A 270 19.79 -12.22 -25.01
CA LEU A 270 20.04 -13.64 -24.91
C LEU A 270 18.76 -14.31 -24.45
N SER A 271 18.39 -15.45 -25.02
CA SER A 271 17.24 -16.26 -24.59
C SER A 271 17.62 -17.72 -24.57
N PHE A 272 17.14 -18.45 -23.58
CA PHE A 272 17.30 -19.91 -23.45
C PHE A 272 15.98 -20.62 -23.74
N GLY A 273 16.09 -21.91 -24.07
CA GLY A 273 14.92 -22.74 -24.34
C GLY A 273 14.31 -22.52 -25.73
N LYS A 274 13.33 -23.36 -26.08
CA LYS A 274 12.58 -23.19 -27.32
C LYS A 274 11.58 -22.05 -27.18
N PRO A 275 11.24 -21.30 -28.26
CA PRO A 275 10.10 -20.37 -28.22
C PRO A 275 8.88 -21.12 -27.67
N VAL A 276 8.17 -20.47 -26.75
CA VAL A 276 6.99 -21.07 -26.12
C VAL A 276 5.96 -21.35 -27.20
N GLU A 277 5.76 -22.63 -27.55
CA GLU A 277 4.47 -23.08 -28.06
C GLU A 277 3.45 -22.73 -26.97
N PRO A 278 2.27 -22.19 -27.31
CA PRO A 278 1.25 -21.91 -26.30
C PRO A 278 1.00 -23.22 -25.54
N THR A 279 1.49 -23.27 -24.30
CA THR A 279 1.37 -24.46 -23.46
C THR A 279 -0.11 -24.71 -23.24
N SER A 280 -0.60 -25.81 -23.82
CA SER A 280 -1.98 -26.26 -23.63
C SER A 280 -2.08 -26.96 -22.27
N GLY A 281 -2.83 -26.40 -21.34
CA GLY A 281 -3.15 -27.03 -20.07
C GLY A 281 -3.22 -26.03 -18.91
N ASP A 282 -4.03 -26.37 -17.92
CA ASP A 282 -4.32 -25.51 -16.77
C ASP A 282 -3.07 -25.18 -15.94
N GLU A 283 -2.18 -26.19 -15.70
CA GLU A 283 -0.95 -25.99 -14.93
C GLU A 283 0.06 -25.04 -15.62
N ALA A 284 0.12 -25.09 -16.95
CA ALA A 284 0.98 -24.20 -17.72
C ALA A 284 0.47 -22.76 -17.66
N ALA A 285 -0.85 -22.56 -17.76
CA ALA A 285 -1.46 -21.26 -17.59
C ALA A 285 -1.19 -20.65 -16.20
N ILE A 286 -1.25 -21.47 -15.14
CA ILE A 286 -0.93 -21.04 -13.77
C ILE A 286 0.54 -20.60 -13.66
N ARG A 287 1.48 -21.40 -14.22
CA ARG A 287 2.91 -21.00 -14.24
C ARG A 287 3.17 -19.71 -14.99
N ASP A 288 2.49 -19.51 -16.12
CA ASP A 288 2.60 -18.25 -16.88
C ASP A 288 1.97 -17.07 -16.13
N GLY A 289 0.84 -17.30 -15.44
CA GLY A 289 0.24 -16.31 -14.54
C GLY A 289 1.21 -15.87 -13.43
N ARG A 290 1.91 -16.82 -12.82
CA ARG A 290 2.97 -16.55 -11.83
C ARG A 290 4.09 -15.69 -12.41
N ARG A 291 4.61 -16.02 -13.59
CA ARG A 291 5.67 -15.22 -14.23
C ARG A 291 5.23 -13.81 -14.55
N GLN A 292 4.00 -13.65 -15.04
CA GLN A 292 3.45 -12.31 -15.27
C GLN A 292 3.31 -11.48 -13.98
N LEU A 293 2.94 -12.11 -12.88
CA LEU A 293 2.91 -11.47 -11.58
C LEU A 293 4.32 -10.98 -11.18
N LEU A 294 5.33 -11.85 -11.25
CA LEU A 294 6.71 -11.49 -10.89
C LEU A 294 7.24 -10.30 -11.72
N LEU A 295 7.01 -10.32 -13.03
CA LEU A 295 7.39 -9.20 -13.91
C LEU A 295 6.61 -7.91 -13.63
N THR A 296 5.43 -8.01 -13.03
CA THR A 296 4.66 -6.86 -12.59
C THR A 296 5.26 -6.28 -11.32
N ILE A 297 5.56 -7.12 -10.31
CA ILE A 297 6.20 -6.71 -9.06
C ILE A 297 7.51 -5.97 -9.31
N ALA A 298 8.35 -6.48 -10.20
CA ALA A 298 9.64 -5.88 -10.56
C ALA A 298 9.53 -4.46 -11.14
N LYS A 299 8.35 -4.06 -11.61
CA LYS A 299 8.10 -2.71 -12.17
C LYS A 299 7.55 -1.74 -11.13
N GLU A 300 7.13 -2.25 -9.96
CA GLU A 300 6.57 -1.39 -8.92
C GLU A 300 7.64 -0.47 -8.32
N PRO A 301 7.28 0.76 -7.96
CA PRO A 301 8.18 1.64 -7.22
C PRO A 301 8.63 1.02 -5.89
N GLU A 302 9.86 1.25 -5.49
CA GLU A 302 10.42 0.71 -4.24
C GLU A 302 9.58 1.09 -3.01
N ALA A 303 9.02 2.30 -2.98
CA ALA A 303 8.12 2.74 -1.91
C ALA A 303 6.84 1.88 -1.84
N THR A 304 6.26 1.51 -3.00
CA THR A 304 5.10 0.62 -3.08
C THR A 304 5.47 -0.78 -2.59
N GLN A 305 6.62 -1.31 -2.98
CA GLN A 305 7.09 -2.64 -2.54
C GLN A 305 7.22 -2.69 -1.03
N ARG A 306 7.91 -1.73 -0.40
CA ARG A 306 8.05 -1.63 1.06
C ARG A 306 6.70 -1.50 1.79
N TYR A 307 5.78 -0.77 1.20
CA TYR A 307 4.45 -0.62 1.78
C TYR A 307 3.68 -1.94 1.76
N VAL A 308 3.68 -2.66 0.62
CA VAL A 308 3.04 -3.99 0.50
C VAL A 308 3.66 -4.99 1.48
N GLU A 309 5.00 -4.98 1.64
CA GLU A 309 5.71 -5.80 2.63
C GLU A 309 5.24 -5.51 4.06
N THR A 310 5.14 -4.23 4.41
CA THR A 310 4.71 -3.79 5.74
C THR A 310 3.29 -4.27 6.04
N VAL A 311 2.38 -4.13 5.09
CA VAL A 311 0.99 -4.59 5.25
C VAL A 311 0.92 -6.11 5.33
N ALA A 312 1.67 -6.84 4.48
CA ALA A 312 1.72 -8.30 4.51
C ALA A 312 2.24 -8.82 5.85
N ALA A 313 3.31 -8.22 6.38
CA ALA A 313 3.91 -8.58 7.66
C ALA A 313 2.95 -8.30 8.83
N ASN A 314 2.34 -7.11 8.86
CA ASN A 314 1.42 -6.70 9.92
C ASN A 314 0.15 -7.55 9.96
N GLU A 315 -0.40 -7.89 8.81
CA GLU A 315 -1.60 -8.72 8.72
C GLU A 315 -1.29 -10.22 8.77
N GLY A 316 -0.04 -10.62 8.57
CA GLY A 316 0.39 -12.03 8.57
C GLY A 316 -0.13 -12.80 7.36
N VAL A 317 -0.21 -12.15 6.19
CA VAL A 317 -0.63 -12.75 4.93
C VAL A 317 0.56 -13.02 4.00
N PRO A 318 0.47 -13.99 3.06
CA PRO A 318 1.52 -14.23 2.08
C PRO A 318 1.69 -13.03 1.15
N LEU A 319 2.94 -12.66 0.94
CA LEU A 319 3.32 -11.49 0.14
C LEU A 319 2.90 -11.66 -1.33
N ASP A 320 3.06 -12.85 -1.89
CA ASP A 320 2.68 -13.19 -3.26
C ASP A 320 1.16 -13.12 -3.50
N ALA A 321 0.37 -13.58 -2.55
CA ALA A 321 -1.09 -13.48 -2.62
C ALA A 321 -1.54 -12.01 -2.60
N LEU A 322 -0.86 -11.17 -1.81
CA LEU A 322 -1.16 -9.73 -1.74
C LEU A 322 -0.80 -9.02 -3.05
N TYR A 323 0.35 -9.32 -3.65
CA TYR A 323 0.73 -8.81 -4.96
C TYR A 323 -0.17 -9.34 -6.09
N GLY A 324 -0.56 -10.61 -6.05
CA GLY A 324 -1.53 -11.19 -6.99
C GLY A 324 -2.85 -10.43 -6.97
N MET A 325 -3.27 -10.01 -5.80
CA MET A 325 -4.47 -9.21 -5.61
C MET A 325 -4.32 -7.79 -6.20
N LEU A 326 -3.19 -7.11 -5.96
CA LEU A 326 -2.90 -5.80 -6.57
C LEU A 326 -2.96 -5.84 -8.10
N LYS A 327 -2.40 -6.89 -8.70
CA LYS A 327 -2.44 -7.10 -10.16
C LYS A 327 -3.88 -7.19 -10.69
N VAL A 328 -4.72 -7.98 -10.02
CA VAL A 328 -6.12 -8.20 -10.45
C VAL A 328 -6.96 -6.94 -10.26
N LEU A 329 -6.69 -6.16 -9.22
CA LEU A 329 -7.38 -4.90 -8.95
C LEU A 329 -7.11 -3.83 -10.01
N GLY A 330 -6.05 -3.99 -10.81
CA GLY A 330 -5.61 -2.95 -11.73
C GLY A 330 -5.38 -1.62 -10.99
N VAL A 331 -5.04 -1.70 -9.70
CA VAL A 331 -4.79 -0.52 -8.86
C VAL A 331 -3.68 0.27 -9.53
N ASP A 332 -3.95 1.52 -9.81
CA ASP A 332 -2.87 2.45 -10.14
C ASP A 332 -2.03 2.61 -8.88
N THR A 333 -0.97 1.81 -8.79
CA THR A 333 -0.02 1.83 -7.67
C THR A 333 0.67 3.19 -7.53
N SER A 334 0.49 4.05 -8.51
CA SER A 334 0.87 5.46 -8.47
C SER A 334 -0.15 6.34 -7.75
N ASP A 335 -1.35 5.82 -7.38
CA ASP A 335 -2.33 6.51 -6.56
C ASP A 335 -2.32 5.97 -5.10
N PRO A 336 -1.58 6.62 -4.19
CA PRO A 336 -1.45 6.14 -2.82
C PRO A 336 -2.79 6.05 -2.07
N SER A 337 -3.78 6.90 -2.41
CA SER A 337 -5.05 6.96 -1.68
C SER A 337 -5.95 5.74 -1.89
N GLN A 338 -5.91 5.18 -3.10
CA GLN A 338 -6.63 3.95 -3.42
C GLN A 338 -5.85 2.73 -2.95
N LEU A 339 -4.52 2.76 -3.13
CA LEU A 339 -3.64 1.67 -2.75
C LEU A 339 -3.74 1.36 -1.26
N ASP A 340 -3.62 2.37 -0.39
CA ASP A 340 -3.60 2.19 1.07
C ASP A 340 -4.86 1.49 1.59
N LYS A 341 -6.02 2.04 1.28
CA LYS A 341 -7.29 1.50 1.75
C LYS A 341 -7.57 0.10 1.20
N GLN A 342 -7.39 -0.09 -0.11
CA GLN A 342 -7.67 -1.36 -0.78
C GLN A 342 -6.69 -2.46 -0.36
N LEU A 343 -5.41 -2.12 -0.18
CA LEU A 343 -4.39 -3.07 0.20
C LEU A 343 -4.60 -3.58 1.64
N LEU A 344 -4.84 -2.67 2.59
CA LEU A 344 -5.05 -3.05 3.98
C LEU A 344 -6.32 -3.88 4.17
N GLU A 345 -7.42 -3.45 3.54
CA GLU A 345 -8.68 -4.20 3.60
C GLU A 345 -8.58 -5.53 2.86
N GLY A 346 -7.91 -5.56 1.72
CA GLY A 346 -7.62 -6.78 0.98
C GLY A 346 -6.78 -7.76 1.79
N ALA A 347 -5.75 -7.28 2.49
CA ALA A 347 -4.93 -8.12 3.36
C ALA A 347 -5.75 -8.71 4.52
N LYS A 348 -6.62 -7.92 5.16
CA LYS A 348 -7.54 -8.40 6.20
C LYS A 348 -8.52 -9.45 5.67
N LYS A 349 -9.08 -9.25 4.48
CA LYS A 349 -9.96 -10.23 3.82
C LYS A 349 -9.21 -11.50 3.45
N LEU A 350 -8.01 -11.38 2.91
CA LEU A 350 -7.15 -12.52 2.58
C LEU A 350 -6.82 -13.33 3.84
N LYS A 351 -6.50 -12.68 4.95
CA LYS A 351 -6.29 -13.32 6.26
C LYS A 351 -7.53 -14.09 6.72
N GLY A 352 -8.71 -13.46 6.65
CA GLY A 352 -9.98 -14.09 6.98
C GLY A 352 -10.27 -15.31 6.07
N PHE A 353 -9.99 -15.17 4.78
CA PHE A 353 -10.13 -16.26 3.81
C PHE A 353 -9.19 -17.44 4.13
N MET A 354 -7.93 -17.17 4.47
CA MET A 354 -6.95 -18.22 4.83
C MET A 354 -7.28 -18.90 6.16
N ALA A 355 -7.83 -18.16 7.12
CA ALA A 355 -8.25 -18.71 8.41
C ALA A 355 -9.51 -19.57 8.32
N ALA A 356 -10.40 -19.27 7.37
CA ALA A 356 -11.64 -19.98 7.12
C ALA A 356 -11.41 -21.16 6.16
N ALA A 357 -10.55 -22.14 6.50
CA ALA A 357 -10.44 -23.36 5.72
C ALA A 357 -11.73 -24.19 5.86
N PRO A 358 -12.67 -24.18 4.90
CA PRO A 358 -13.88 -24.98 4.99
C PRO A 358 -13.53 -26.46 4.83
N VAL A 359 -14.23 -27.30 5.55
CA VAL A 359 -14.21 -28.75 5.27
C VAL A 359 -14.70 -28.94 3.84
N ASP A 360 -13.84 -29.49 2.99
CA ASP A 360 -14.20 -29.76 1.59
C ASP A 360 -15.20 -30.92 1.54
N THR A 361 -16.43 -30.60 1.18
CA THR A 361 -17.53 -31.57 1.04
C THR A 361 -17.75 -31.99 -0.41
N ARG A 362 -16.91 -31.57 -1.34
CA ARG A 362 -17.08 -31.84 -2.77
C ARG A 362 -16.81 -33.30 -3.12
N THR A 363 -17.73 -33.91 -3.85
CA THR A 363 -17.64 -35.32 -4.34
C THR A 363 -17.72 -35.42 -5.86
N ASP A 364 -18.22 -34.38 -6.56
CA ASP A 364 -18.21 -34.34 -8.01
C ASP A 364 -16.75 -34.17 -8.52
N PRO A 365 -16.26 -35.08 -9.38
CA PRO A 365 -14.87 -35.05 -9.80
C PRO A 365 -14.44 -33.76 -10.50
N GLU A 366 -15.36 -33.12 -11.24
CA GLU A 366 -15.06 -31.86 -11.92
C GLU A 366 -15.02 -30.69 -10.96
N LEU A 367 -15.88 -30.64 -9.93
CA LEU A 367 -15.78 -29.65 -8.88
C LEU A 367 -14.49 -29.79 -8.07
N VAL A 368 -14.07 -31.03 -7.78
CA VAL A 368 -12.78 -31.29 -7.10
C VAL A 368 -11.62 -30.80 -7.95
N ARG A 369 -11.60 -31.13 -9.25
CA ARG A 369 -10.56 -30.69 -10.19
C ARG A 369 -10.48 -29.17 -10.29
N LEU A 370 -11.59 -28.50 -10.56
CA LEU A 370 -11.64 -27.04 -10.71
C LEU A 370 -11.27 -26.31 -9.42
N SER A 371 -11.68 -26.84 -8.28
CA SER A 371 -11.32 -26.29 -6.97
C SER A 371 -9.84 -26.47 -6.67
N GLY A 372 -9.23 -27.59 -7.03
CA GLY A 372 -7.79 -27.83 -6.92
C GLY A 372 -6.99 -26.86 -7.79
N LEU A 373 -7.40 -26.67 -9.04
CA LEU A 373 -6.77 -25.70 -9.94
C LEU A 373 -6.88 -24.27 -9.42
N ALA A 374 -8.05 -23.88 -8.89
CA ALA A 374 -8.25 -22.56 -8.30
C ALA A 374 -7.32 -22.36 -7.09
N GLN A 375 -7.17 -23.38 -6.25
CA GLN A 375 -6.26 -23.32 -5.11
C GLN A 375 -4.80 -23.18 -5.54
N THR A 376 -4.35 -24.02 -6.48
CA THR A 376 -2.98 -23.93 -7.03
C THR A 376 -2.71 -22.57 -7.66
N ALA A 377 -3.66 -22.02 -8.43
CA ALA A 377 -3.53 -20.70 -9.02
C ALA A 377 -3.43 -19.59 -7.96
N GLN A 378 -4.20 -19.70 -6.89
CA GLN A 378 -4.15 -18.78 -5.76
C GLN A 378 -2.79 -18.85 -5.03
N ASP A 379 -2.28 -20.05 -4.76
CA ASP A 379 -0.99 -20.27 -4.08
C ASP A 379 0.19 -19.76 -4.91
N GLU A 380 0.06 -19.78 -6.24
CA GLU A 380 1.05 -19.20 -7.17
C GLU A 380 0.80 -17.70 -7.45
N GLY A 381 -0.19 -17.06 -6.81
CA GLY A 381 -0.53 -15.65 -6.98
C GLY A 381 -1.19 -15.32 -8.33
N ALA A 382 -1.60 -16.30 -9.12
CA ALA A 382 -2.30 -16.15 -10.40
C ALA A 382 -3.81 -15.96 -10.15
N MET A 383 -4.18 -14.84 -9.49
CA MET A 383 -5.54 -14.59 -8.99
C MET A 383 -6.61 -14.52 -10.08
N ASP A 384 -6.27 -14.03 -11.27
CA ASP A 384 -7.14 -14.00 -12.44
C ASP A 384 -7.57 -15.41 -12.89
N LEU A 385 -6.64 -16.36 -12.89
CA LEU A 385 -6.92 -17.77 -13.18
C LEU A 385 -7.68 -18.45 -12.03
N ALA A 386 -7.34 -18.13 -10.79
CA ALA A 386 -8.08 -18.62 -9.63
C ALA A 386 -9.55 -18.22 -9.70
N LEU A 387 -9.84 -16.96 -10.02
CA LEU A 387 -11.21 -16.47 -10.26
C LEU A 387 -11.90 -17.21 -11.39
N LYS A 388 -11.23 -17.40 -12.52
CA LYS A 388 -11.77 -18.16 -13.65
C LYS A 388 -12.17 -19.57 -13.24
N TYR A 389 -11.28 -20.33 -12.58
CA TYR A 389 -11.59 -21.70 -12.16
C TYR A 389 -12.71 -21.77 -11.10
N ARG A 390 -12.83 -20.75 -10.21
CA ARG A 390 -13.97 -20.66 -9.30
C ARG A 390 -15.28 -20.35 -10.04
N ALA A 391 -15.25 -19.53 -11.08
CA ALA A 391 -16.40 -19.27 -11.93
C ALA A 391 -16.84 -20.53 -12.69
N ASP A 392 -15.88 -21.28 -13.26
CA ASP A 392 -16.15 -22.54 -13.94
C ASP A 392 -16.75 -23.58 -12.97
N ALA A 393 -16.23 -23.65 -11.73
CA ALA A 393 -16.81 -24.48 -10.67
C ALA A 393 -18.25 -24.09 -10.33
N SER A 394 -18.54 -22.78 -10.24
CA SER A 394 -19.90 -22.29 -10.01
C SER A 394 -20.85 -22.65 -11.14
N ALA A 395 -20.40 -22.53 -12.40
CA ALA A 395 -21.19 -22.96 -13.56
C ALA A 395 -21.47 -24.48 -13.55
N ARG A 396 -20.49 -25.30 -13.12
CA ARG A 396 -20.71 -26.74 -12.89
C ARG A 396 -21.72 -26.98 -11.77
N ALA A 397 -21.63 -26.22 -10.66
CA ALA A 397 -22.58 -26.30 -9.56
C ALA A 397 -24.03 -25.94 -9.99
N ASP A 398 -24.19 -24.95 -10.87
CA ASP A 398 -25.49 -24.60 -11.45
C ASP A 398 -26.10 -25.77 -12.26
N GLN A 399 -25.26 -26.48 -13.04
CA GLN A 399 -25.71 -27.68 -13.79
C GLN A 399 -26.17 -28.81 -12.86
N LEU A 400 -25.41 -29.04 -11.77
CA LEU A 400 -25.75 -30.06 -10.77
C LEU A 400 -27.02 -29.69 -10.01
N SER A 401 -27.21 -28.41 -9.69
CA SER A 401 -28.41 -27.93 -8.99
C SER A 401 -29.71 -28.25 -9.74
N VAL A 402 -29.70 -28.17 -11.07
CA VAL A 402 -30.86 -28.51 -11.93
C VAL A 402 -31.17 -30.04 -11.91
N SER A 403 -30.17 -30.89 -11.65
CA SER A 403 -30.30 -32.35 -11.71
C SER A 403 -30.73 -33.00 -10.38
N LEU A 404 -30.73 -32.22 -9.28
CA LEU A 404 -30.90 -32.73 -7.91
C LEU A 404 -32.36 -32.97 -7.45
N ASP A 405 -33.32 -32.85 -8.32
CA ASP A 405 -34.76 -33.07 -7.95
C ASP A 405 -35.15 -34.52 -7.65
N VAL A 406 -34.21 -35.46 -7.51
CA VAL A 406 -34.54 -36.89 -7.63
C VAL A 406 -34.31 -37.79 -6.42
N THR A 407 -33.54 -37.43 -5.34
CA THR A 407 -33.41 -38.37 -4.19
C THR A 407 -33.03 -37.70 -2.87
N GLU A 408 -33.83 -37.90 -1.84
CA GLU A 408 -33.80 -37.21 -0.53
C GLU A 408 -32.62 -37.57 0.40
N ALA A 409 -31.99 -38.73 0.28
CA ALA A 409 -30.93 -39.18 1.20
C ALA A 409 -29.52 -38.62 0.89
N ASN A 410 -29.21 -38.34 -0.39
CA ASN A 410 -27.97 -37.70 -0.80
C ASN A 410 -28.11 -36.18 -0.89
N LEU A 411 -29.33 -35.68 -0.78
CA LEU A 411 -29.67 -34.28 -1.03
C LEU A 411 -28.92 -33.31 -0.10
N LYS A 412 -28.75 -33.67 1.19
CA LYS A 412 -28.04 -32.80 2.14
C LYS A 412 -26.56 -32.61 1.75
N GLN A 413 -25.84 -33.69 1.45
CA GLN A 413 -24.45 -33.64 1.12
C GLN A 413 -24.20 -32.88 -0.19
N ASP A 414 -25.08 -33.12 -1.18
CA ASP A 414 -25.01 -32.44 -2.47
C ASP A 414 -25.28 -30.94 -2.32
N ARG A 415 -26.25 -30.55 -1.49
CA ARG A 415 -26.54 -29.15 -1.19
C ARG A 415 -25.38 -28.44 -0.47
N LEU A 416 -24.76 -29.08 0.52
CA LEU A 416 -23.56 -28.55 1.18
C LEU A 416 -22.40 -28.35 0.20
N GLN A 417 -22.16 -29.31 -0.71
CA GLN A 417 -21.17 -29.21 -1.77
C GLN A 417 -21.42 -27.99 -2.68
N LEU A 418 -22.67 -27.79 -3.12
CA LEU A 418 -23.05 -26.63 -3.94
C LEU A 418 -22.84 -25.33 -3.17
N GLY A 419 -23.28 -25.27 -1.91
CA GLY A 419 -23.08 -24.11 -1.04
C GLY A 419 -21.60 -23.74 -0.90
N THR A 420 -20.74 -24.73 -0.62
CA THR A 420 -19.29 -24.54 -0.54
C THR A 420 -18.70 -24.01 -1.86
N THR A 421 -19.16 -24.55 -3.00
CA THR A 421 -18.68 -24.12 -4.32
C THR A 421 -19.00 -22.64 -4.60
N TYR A 422 -20.25 -22.22 -4.31
CA TYR A 422 -20.65 -20.82 -4.45
C TYR A 422 -19.91 -19.91 -3.46
N ALA A 423 -19.74 -20.37 -2.21
CA ALA A 423 -19.03 -19.62 -1.18
C ALA A 423 -17.55 -19.38 -1.58
N ASP A 424 -16.89 -20.38 -2.14
CA ASP A 424 -15.51 -20.25 -2.63
C ASP A 424 -15.40 -19.23 -3.78
N HIS A 425 -16.36 -19.23 -4.69
CA HIS A 425 -16.43 -18.23 -5.75
C HIS A 425 -16.66 -16.83 -5.16
N ALA A 426 -17.60 -16.71 -4.21
CA ALA A 426 -17.91 -15.44 -3.55
C ALA A 426 -16.69 -14.85 -2.83
N ARG A 427 -15.95 -15.68 -2.07
CA ARG A 427 -14.72 -15.25 -1.37
C ARG A 427 -13.69 -14.69 -2.33
N LEU A 428 -13.45 -15.39 -3.44
CA LEU A 428 -12.46 -14.96 -4.41
C LEU A 428 -12.93 -13.72 -5.19
N ALA A 429 -14.23 -13.61 -5.51
CA ALA A 429 -14.80 -12.40 -6.10
C ALA A 429 -14.64 -11.19 -5.16
N ALA A 430 -14.86 -11.37 -3.85
CA ALA A 430 -14.63 -10.32 -2.85
C ALA A 430 -13.16 -9.90 -2.76
N LEU A 431 -12.22 -10.84 -2.87
CA LEU A 431 -10.79 -10.52 -2.95
C LEU A 431 -10.43 -9.72 -4.19
N ASN A 432 -11.16 -9.93 -5.28
CA ASN A 432 -11.03 -9.15 -6.53
C ASN A 432 -11.86 -7.86 -6.53
N PHE A 433 -12.41 -7.44 -5.40
CA PHE A 433 -13.31 -6.28 -5.29
C PHE A 433 -14.55 -6.33 -6.20
N ASP A 434 -14.88 -7.49 -6.76
CA ASP A 434 -16.16 -7.72 -7.41
C ASP A 434 -17.23 -8.07 -6.37
N PHE A 435 -17.59 -7.05 -5.60
CA PHE A 435 -18.52 -7.20 -4.49
C PHE A 435 -19.93 -7.57 -4.94
N ALA A 436 -20.32 -7.19 -6.16
CA ALA A 436 -21.62 -7.55 -6.72
C ALA A 436 -21.71 -9.05 -7.00
N THR A 437 -20.69 -9.63 -7.65
CA THR A 437 -20.59 -11.09 -7.84
C THR A 437 -20.45 -11.81 -6.50
N ALA A 438 -19.66 -11.28 -5.57
CA ALA A 438 -19.49 -11.86 -4.24
C ALA A 438 -20.83 -11.95 -3.50
N ALA A 439 -21.60 -10.86 -3.41
CA ALA A 439 -22.91 -10.82 -2.78
C ALA A 439 -23.90 -11.81 -3.41
N HIS A 440 -23.93 -11.87 -4.75
CA HIS A 440 -24.79 -12.80 -5.47
C HIS A 440 -24.41 -14.26 -5.20
N MET A 441 -23.13 -14.61 -5.20
CA MET A 441 -22.67 -15.97 -4.94
C MET A 441 -22.86 -16.39 -3.50
N TRP A 442 -22.69 -15.48 -2.54
CA TRP A 442 -23.00 -15.72 -1.13
C TRP A 442 -24.50 -16.00 -0.94
N GLY A 443 -25.40 -15.25 -1.60
CA GLY A 443 -26.83 -15.53 -1.58
C GLY A 443 -27.15 -16.93 -2.10
N LYS A 444 -26.53 -17.33 -3.25
CA LYS A 444 -26.67 -18.70 -3.76
C LYS A 444 -26.16 -19.76 -2.79
N ALA A 445 -25.03 -19.48 -2.13
CA ALA A 445 -24.47 -20.39 -1.12
C ALA A 445 -25.44 -20.56 0.06
N PHE A 446 -25.98 -19.46 0.59
CA PHE A 446 -26.97 -19.45 1.66
C PHE A 446 -28.23 -20.27 1.30
N ASP A 447 -28.78 -20.06 0.11
CA ASP A 447 -29.97 -20.78 -0.37
C ASP A 447 -29.80 -22.31 -0.37
N GLN A 448 -28.56 -22.78 -0.63
CA GLN A 448 -28.29 -24.21 -0.62
C GLN A 448 -28.23 -24.80 0.78
N VAL A 449 -27.70 -24.07 1.77
CA VAL A 449 -27.37 -24.61 3.10
C VAL A 449 -28.41 -24.26 4.20
N SER A 450 -29.19 -23.20 4.02
CA SER A 450 -30.01 -22.59 5.05
C SER A 450 -31.01 -23.53 5.73
N LYS A 451 -31.42 -24.63 5.07
CA LYS A 451 -32.30 -25.65 5.61
C LYS A 451 -31.59 -26.82 6.30
N TRP A 452 -30.28 -26.92 6.12
CA TRP A 452 -29.50 -28.11 6.43
C TRP A 452 -28.42 -27.90 7.47
N ASP A 453 -27.89 -26.67 7.54
CA ASP A 453 -26.75 -26.33 8.40
C ASP A 453 -26.82 -24.85 8.80
N ASN A 454 -27.18 -24.61 10.08
CA ASN A 454 -27.34 -23.25 10.59
C ASN A 454 -25.99 -22.50 10.70
N ASP A 455 -24.88 -23.21 10.92
CA ASP A 455 -23.57 -22.57 11.04
C ASP A 455 -23.09 -22.08 9.68
N LEU A 456 -23.18 -22.92 8.65
CA LEU A 456 -22.87 -22.49 7.29
C LEU A 456 -23.84 -21.42 6.79
N ALA A 457 -25.13 -21.51 7.12
CA ALA A 457 -26.12 -20.49 6.77
C ALA A 457 -25.73 -19.12 7.36
N ARG A 458 -25.39 -19.08 8.65
CA ARG A 458 -24.90 -17.89 9.32
C ARG A 458 -23.66 -17.31 8.62
N ASP A 459 -22.68 -18.17 8.34
CA ASP A 459 -21.41 -17.74 7.74
C ASP A 459 -21.59 -17.20 6.32
N TYR A 460 -22.50 -17.79 5.56
CA TYR A 460 -22.79 -17.35 4.19
C TYR A 460 -23.65 -16.08 4.16
N GLU A 461 -24.60 -15.94 5.08
CA GLU A 461 -25.37 -14.71 5.28
C GLU A 461 -24.46 -13.55 5.70
N ARG A 462 -23.49 -13.82 6.60
CA ARG A 462 -22.44 -12.86 6.95
C ARG A 462 -21.61 -12.47 5.74
N GLY A 463 -21.17 -13.45 4.95
CA GLY A 463 -20.38 -13.17 3.74
C GLY A 463 -21.14 -12.30 2.74
N ALA A 464 -22.45 -12.52 2.58
CA ALA A 464 -23.30 -11.66 1.77
C ALA A 464 -23.40 -10.25 2.36
N ALA A 465 -23.56 -10.13 3.68
CA ALA A 465 -23.60 -8.85 4.37
C ALA A 465 -22.29 -8.07 4.19
N ASP A 466 -21.14 -8.74 4.36
CA ASP A 466 -19.82 -8.15 4.14
C ASP A 466 -19.68 -7.61 2.71
N ALA A 467 -20.09 -8.40 1.70
CA ALA A 467 -20.02 -7.99 0.31
C ALA A 467 -20.94 -6.80 -0.03
N TYR A 468 -22.16 -6.76 0.56
CA TYR A 468 -23.04 -5.60 0.40
C TYR A 468 -22.53 -4.36 1.16
N ALA A 469 -21.92 -4.53 2.32
CA ALA A 469 -21.29 -3.43 3.05
C ALA A 469 -20.17 -2.81 2.23
N ASP A 470 -19.32 -3.63 1.64
CA ASP A 470 -18.26 -3.20 0.75
C ASP A 470 -18.81 -2.51 -0.51
N LEU A 471 -19.80 -3.11 -1.17
CA LEU A 471 -20.45 -2.52 -2.35
C LEU A 471 -21.03 -1.14 -2.03
N GLY A 472 -21.66 -0.99 -0.86
CA GLY A 472 -22.18 0.29 -0.40
C GLY A 472 -21.10 1.28 -0.02
N ASN A 473 -20.02 0.81 0.58
CA ASN A 473 -18.91 1.67 0.99
C ASN A 473 -18.11 2.21 -0.21
N TYR A 474 -17.67 1.33 -1.11
CA TYR A 474 -16.88 1.72 -2.29
C TYR A 474 -17.74 2.33 -3.40
N GLY A 475 -18.97 1.81 -3.60
CA GLY A 475 -19.90 2.32 -4.59
C GLY A 475 -20.65 3.58 -4.18
N GLY A 476 -20.58 3.95 -2.90
CA GLY A 476 -21.27 5.13 -2.38
C GLY A 476 -22.79 4.99 -2.27
N ASP A 477 -23.36 3.77 -2.40
CA ASP A 477 -24.80 3.52 -2.38
C ASP A 477 -25.30 3.20 -0.96
N PRO A 478 -26.05 4.12 -0.31
CA PRO A 478 -26.60 3.90 1.02
C PRO A 478 -27.56 2.69 1.11
N ALA A 479 -28.23 2.34 0.01
CA ALA A 479 -29.18 1.22 0.01
C ALA A 479 -28.46 -0.12 0.20
N MET A 480 -27.24 -0.25 -0.30
CA MET A 480 -26.40 -1.44 -0.12
C MET A 480 -25.96 -1.59 1.34
N LEU A 481 -25.57 -0.50 2.00
CA LEU A 481 -25.25 -0.48 3.43
C LEU A 481 -26.45 -0.87 4.29
N GLN A 482 -27.64 -0.31 3.99
CA GLN A 482 -28.88 -0.71 4.67
C GLN A 482 -29.22 -2.18 4.47
N HIS A 483 -28.93 -2.73 3.29
CA HIS A 483 -29.13 -4.14 3.02
C HIS A 483 -28.14 -5.01 3.81
N ALA A 484 -26.89 -4.63 3.87
CA ALA A 484 -25.85 -5.29 4.67
C ALA A 484 -26.27 -5.38 6.15
N VAL A 485 -26.74 -4.30 6.74
CA VAL A 485 -27.23 -4.28 8.13
C VAL A 485 -28.33 -5.31 8.35
N LYS A 486 -29.31 -5.42 7.43
CA LYS A 486 -30.37 -6.43 7.53
C LYS A 486 -29.84 -7.86 7.50
N LEU A 487 -28.84 -8.12 6.67
CA LEU A 487 -28.21 -9.45 6.57
C LEU A 487 -27.39 -9.77 7.83
N TYR A 488 -26.63 -8.80 8.38
CA TYR A 488 -25.95 -8.99 9.67
C TYR A 488 -26.94 -9.31 10.79
N ASP A 489 -28.07 -8.60 10.84
CA ASP A 489 -29.13 -8.88 11.81
C ASP A 489 -29.80 -10.25 11.59
N ALA A 490 -29.90 -10.71 10.33
CA ALA A 490 -30.38 -12.04 10.01
C ALA A 490 -29.38 -13.12 10.43
N ALA A 491 -28.11 -12.95 10.13
CA ALA A 491 -27.05 -13.85 10.58
C ALA A 491 -26.96 -13.91 12.12
N ALA A 492 -27.08 -12.76 12.81
CA ALA A 492 -27.07 -12.71 14.27
C ALA A 492 -28.24 -13.49 14.93
N LYS A 493 -29.38 -13.63 14.25
CA LYS A 493 -30.49 -14.46 14.73
C LYS A 493 -30.21 -15.96 14.64
N LEU A 494 -29.21 -16.37 13.87
CA LEU A 494 -28.77 -17.76 13.78
C LEU A 494 -27.67 -18.09 14.82
N THR A 495 -27.33 -17.16 15.69
CA THR A 495 -26.32 -17.31 16.75
C THR A 495 -26.95 -17.19 18.13
N ASP A 496 -26.29 -17.74 19.13
CA ASP A 496 -26.66 -17.51 20.53
C ASP A 496 -26.37 -16.06 20.93
N PRO A 497 -27.37 -15.29 21.39
CA PRO A 497 -27.14 -13.94 21.89
C PRO A 497 -26.09 -13.94 23.02
N GLY A 498 -25.09 -13.09 22.90
CA GLY A 498 -23.96 -13.03 23.83
C GLY A 498 -22.79 -13.95 23.49
N SER A 499 -22.81 -14.69 22.39
CA SER A 499 -21.67 -15.41 21.87
C SER A 499 -20.66 -14.44 21.18
N ALA A 500 -19.41 -14.89 20.99
CA ALA A 500 -18.39 -14.13 20.27
C ALA A 500 -18.80 -13.89 18.80
N GLU A 501 -19.46 -14.86 18.18
CA GLU A 501 -19.99 -14.77 16.81
C GLU A 501 -21.08 -13.71 16.72
N TRP A 502 -22.03 -13.72 17.67
CA TRP A 502 -23.05 -12.69 17.77
C TRP A 502 -22.43 -11.30 17.92
N ALA A 503 -21.46 -11.15 18.82
CA ALA A 503 -20.75 -9.89 19.02
C ALA A 503 -20.05 -9.41 17.75
N SER A 504 -19.40 -10.31 17.01
CA SER A 504 -18.75 -10.00 15.74
C SER A 504 -19.74 -9.48 14.69
N LEU A 505 -20.91 -10.11 14.57
CA LEU A 505 -21.97 -9.69 13.65
C LEU A 505 -22.57 -8.32 14.03
N ARG A 506 -22.80 -8.10 15.35
CA ARG A 506 -23.26 -6.80 15.84
C ARG A 506 -22.25 -5.68 15.59
N GLY A 507 -20.95 -5.98 15.79
CA GLY A 507 -19.85 -5.06 15.47
C GLY A 507 -19.81 -4.69 13.99
N ALA A 508 -19.93 -5.68 13.10
CA ALA A 508 -19.97 -5.46 11.65
C ALA A 508 -21.19 -4.64 11.20
N ALA A 509 -22.38 -4.91 11.80
CA ALA A 509 -23.56 -4.09 11.57
C ALA A 509 -23.34 -2.64 12.03
N GLY A 510 -22.68 -2.45 13.17
CA GLY A 510 -22.32 -1.12 13.70
C GLY A 510 -21.41 -0.34 12.75
N ASN A 511 -20.42 -1.00 12.13
CA ASN A 511 -19.53 -0.36 11.14
C ASN A 511 -20.30 0.05 9.87
N ALA A 512 -21.18 -0.80 9.37
CA ALA A 512 -21.99 -0.45 8.20
C ALA A 512 -22.96 0.72 8.50
N LEU A 513 -23.51 0.77 9.71
CA LEU A 513 -24.35 1.89 10.19
C LEU A 513 -23.54 3.16 10.39
N GLU A 514 -22.28 3.08 10.85
CA GLU A 514 -21.40 4.22 11.02
C GLU A 514 -21.14 4.89 9.66
N ILE A 515 -20.71 4.12 8.65
CA ILE A 515 -20.49 4.64 7.30
C ILE A 515 -21.78 5.26 6.72
N LEU A 516 -22.91 4.64 6.95
CA LEU A 516 -24.21 5.16 6.54
C LEU A 516 -24.55 6.47 7.28
N GLY A 517 -24.28 6.52 8.57
CA GLY A 517 -24.51 7.67 9.43
C GLY A 517 -23.62 8.87 9.10
N GLU A 518 -22.36 8.66 8.73
CA GLU A 518 -21.47 9.73 8.23
C GLU A 518 -22.05 10.42 7.00
N ARG A 519 -22.63 9.63 6.09
CA ARG A 519 -23.23 10.11 4.84
C ARG A 519 -24.65 10.66 4.99
N SER A 520 -25.24 10.53 6.17
CA SER A 520 -26.61 10.95 6.48
C SER A 520 -26.60 12.16 7.40
N SER A 521 -27.56 13.07 7.22
CA SER A 521 -27.85 14.12 8.19
C SER A 521 -28.66 13.61 9.39
N ASP A 522 -29.23 12.39 9.29
CA ASP A 522 -30.03 11.78 10.35
C ASP A 522 -29.12 11.14 11.42
N LYS A 523 -29.10 11.77 12.59
CA LYS A 523 -28.29 11.27 13.71
C LYS A 523 -28.75 9.94 14.27
N SER A 524 -30.02 9.53 14.02
CA SER A 524 -30.54 8.27 14.53
C SER A 524 -29.78 7.06 14.00
N VAL A 525 -29.22 7.17 12.78
CA VAL A 525 -28.37 6.12 12.18
C VAL A 525 -27.07 5.93 12.98
N LEU A 526 -26.45 7.03 13.43
CA LEU A 526 -25.28 6.94 14.31
C LEU A 526 -25.62 6.45 15.72
N GLU A 527 -26.82 6.77 16.23
CA GLU A 527 -27.31 6.22 17.50
C GLU A 527 -27.51 4.70 17.40
N ASP A 528 -28.05 4.21 16.28
CA ASP A 528 -28.16 2.77 16.00
C ASP A 528 -26.78 2.12 15.84
N ALA A 529 -25.83 2.79 15.18
CA ALA A 529 -24.44 2.33 15.08
C ALA A 529 -23.80 2.18 16.47
N ALA A 530 -23.89 3.21 17.30
CA ALA A 530 -23.35 3.17 18.66
C ALA A 530 -23.96 2.02 19.48
N LYS A 531 -25.27 1.81 19.35
CA LYS A 531 -25.95 0.71 20.03
C LYS A 531 -25.46 -0.66 19.54
N ALA A 532 -25.33 -0.83 18.23
CA ALA A 532 -24.85 -2.09 17.65
C ALA A 532 -23.44 -2.45 18.13
N VAL A 533 -22.52 -1.47 18.15
CA VAL A 533 -21.16 -1.68 18.67
C VAL A 533 -21.16 -1.91 20.18
N GLN A 534 -21.99 -1.20 20.95
CA GLN A 534 -22.15 -1.43 22.40
C GLN A 534 -22.71 -2.81 22.71
N ASP A 535 -23.69 -3.29 21.93
CA ASP A 535 -24.20 -4.65 22.02
C ASP A 535 -23.06 -5.66 21.80
N ALA A 536 -22.21 -5.46 20.78
CA ALA A 536 -21.03 -6.29 20.53
C ALA A 536 -20.05 -6.29 21.71
N LEU A 537 -19.75 -5.11 22.24
CA LEU A 537 -18.84 -4.93 23.38
C LEU A 537 -19.40 -5.42 24.71
N SER A 538 -20.71 -5.69 24.81
CA SER A 538 -21.31 -6.34 25.98
C SER A 538 -20.76 -7.75 26.21
N VAL A 539 -20.20 -8.37 25.17
CA VAL A 539 -19.49 -9.66 25.24
C VAL A 539 -18.01 -9.38 25.41
N ASP A 540 -17.44 -9.72 26.57
CA ASP A 540 -16.02 -9.50 26.81
C ASP A 540 -15.15 -10.52 26.07
N THR A 541 -14.72 -10.15 24.87
CA THR A 541 -13.82 -10.96 24.04
C THR A 541 -12.34 -10.62 24.21
N ARG A 542 -11.96 -9.69 25.11
CA ARG A 542 -10.58 -9.19 25.28
C ARG A 542 -9.55 -10.29 25.53
N ALA A 543 -9.93 -11.34 26.26
CA ALA A 543 -9.01 -12.43 26.59
C ALA A 543 -8.75 -13.37 25.40
N VAL A 544 -9.72 -13.47 24.45
CA VAL A 544 -9.69 -14.40 23.32
C VAL A 544 -9.19 -13.69 22.05
N ASP A 545 -9.71 -12.50 21.80
CA ASP A 545 -9.36 -11.68 20.63
C ASP A 545 -9.23 -10.21 21.03
N PRO A 546 -8.11 -9.83 21.66
CA PRO A 546 -7.89 -8.46 22.13
C PRO A 546 -7.86 -7.45 20.98
N ARG A 547 -7.37 -7.83 19.77
CA ARG A 547 -7.31 -6.94 18.61
C ARG A 547 -8.70 -6.57 18.11
N ASN A 548 -9.57 -7.56 17.92
CA ASN A 548 -10.95 -7.32 17.48
C ASN A 548 -11.74 -6.50 18.49
N TRP A 549 -11.59 -6.81 19.79
CA TRP A 549 -12.22 -6.03 20.85
C TRP A 549 -11.73 -4.56 20.82
N ALA A 550 -10.44 -4.34 20.66
CA ALA A 550 -9.85 -3.00 20.53
C ALA A 550 -10.38 -2.26 19.30
N GLY A 551 -10.49 -2.96 18.16
CA GLY A 551 -11.09 -2.41 16.94
C GLY A 551 -12.53 -1.96 17.15
N MET A 552 -13.35 -2.77 17.83
CA MET A 552 -14.73 -2.39 18.19
C MET A 552 -14.78 -1.16 19.11
N GLN A 553 -13.84 -1.02 20.05
CA GLN A 553 -13.72 0.17 20.90
C GLN A 553 -13.34 1.41 20.06
N ALA A 554 -12.40 1.27 19.14
CA ALA A 554 -12.02 2.36 18.24
C ALA A 554 -13.21 2.80 17.36
N ASN A 555 -13.98 1.84 16.81
CA ASN A 555 -15.17 2.14 16.02
C ASN A 555 -16.25 2.82 16.86
N LEU A 556 -16.45 2.38 18.10
CA LEU A 556 -17.34 3.07 19.04
C LEU A 556 -16.88 4.52 19.27
N GLY A 557 -15.57 4.71 19.41
CA GLY A 557 -14.95 6.04 19.53
C GLY A 557 -15.31 6.95 18.37
N VAL A 558 -15.16 6.47 17.13
CA VAL A 558 -15.51 7.23 15.90
C VAL A 558 -17.00 7.58 15.86
N VAL A 559 -17.88 6.59 16.10
CA VAL A 559 -19.33 6.83 16.12
C VAL A 559 -19.72 7.89 17.16
N LEU A 560 -19.15 7.80 18.36
CA LEU A 560 -19.45 8.72 19.46
C LEU A 560 -18.86 10.12 19.17
N MET A 561 -17.72 10.23 18.49
CA MET A 561 -17.17 11.50 18.04
C MET A 561 -18.12 12.16 17.03
N ASN A 562 -18.53 11.42 15.99
CA ASN A 562 -19.47 11.91 14.99
C ASN A 562 -20.83 12.35 15.59
N LEU A 563 -21.31 11.65 16.60
CA LEU A 563 -22.50 12.05 17.38
C LEU A 563 -22.22 13.31 18.19
N GLY A 564 -21.07 13.36 18.87
CA GLY A 564 -20.68 14.49 19.70
C GLY A 564 -20.49 15.77 18.91
N ASP A 565 -19.98 15.70 17.70
CA ASP A 565 -19.83 16.85 16.82
C ASP A 565 -21.18 17.43 16.35
N ARG A 566 -22.23 16.59 16.29
CA ARG A 566 -23.60 16.97 15.93
C ARG A 566 -24.45 17.41 17.14
N GLU A 567 -23.95 17.27 18.36
CA GLU A 567 -24.63 17.65 19.61
C GLU A 567 -23.94 18.84 20.28
N GLU A 568 -24.68 19.66 21.04
CA GLU A 568 -24.09 20.81 21.75
C GLU A 568 -23.28 20.44 23.00
N GLY A 569 -23.43 19.20 23.51
CA GLY A 569 -22.79 18.76 24.75
C GLY A 569 -21.40 18.15 24.54
N VAL A 570 -20.73 17.83 25.64
CA VAL A 570 -19.41 17.17 25.64
C VAL A 570 -19.48 15.68 26.04
N VAL A 571 -20.68 15.19 26.36
CA VAL A 571 -20.84 13.84 26.92
C VAL A 571 -20.39 12.77 25.91
N LYS A 572 -20.82 12.88 24.66
CA LYS A 572 -20.48 11.94 23.61
C LYS A 572 -18.98 12.01 23.24
N LEU A 573 -18.42 13.21 23.22
CA LEU A 573 -16.99 13.41 22.97
C LEU A 573 -16.11 12.78 24.07
N ARG A 574 -16.53 12.90 25.34
CA ARG A 574 -15.82 12.21 26.44
C ARG A 574 -15.92 10.70 26.33
N GLN A 575 -17.13 10.19 26.06
CA GLN A 575 -17.33 8.76 25.83
C GLN A 575 -16.50 8.25 24.65
N SER A 576 -16.32 9.07 23.60
CA SER A 576 -15.43 8.76 22.47
C SER A 576 -13.98 8.64 22.91
N ALA A 577 -13.48 9.61 23.68
CA ALA A 577 -12.12 9.56 24.20
C ALA A 577 -11.91 8.31 25.08
N ASP A 578 -12.85 8.01 25.99
CA ASP A 578 -12.81 6.83 26.84
C ASP A 578 -12.75 5.53 26.00
N ALA A 579 -13.46 5.47 24.88
CA ALA A 579 -13.48 4.32 23.98
C ALA A 579 -12.13 4.17 23.22
N PHE A 580 -11.54 5.26 22.74
CA PHE A 580 -10.20 5.21 22.13
C PHE A 580 -9.13 4.81 23.15
N GLU A 581 -9.17 5.34 24.38
CA GLU A 581 -8.25 4.95 25.44
C GLU A 581 -8.39 3.45 25.77
N ALA A 582 -9.61 2.93 25.82
CA ALA A 582 -9.86 1.50 26.05
C ALA A 582 -9.28 0.65 24.90
N SER A 583 -9.40 1.09 23.67
CA SER A 583 -8.77 0.46 22.49
C SER A 583 -7.25 0.44 22.64
N LEU A 584 -6.62 1.55 22.98
CA LEU A 584 -5.17 1.69 23.14
C LEU A 584 -4.61 0.82 24.28
N GLN A 585 -5.37 0.63 25.35
CA GLN A 585 -4.98 -0.28 26.44
C GLN A 585 -4.95 -1.75 26.01
N ALA A 586 -5.80 -2.15 25.06
CA ALA A 586 -5.86 -3.51 24.55
C ALA A 586 -4.92 -3.76 23.37
N THR A 587 -4.66 -2.73 22.56
CA THR A 587 -3.76 -2.81 21.40
C THR A 587 -2.32 -2.57 21.83
N LYS A 588 -1.48 -3.60 21.73
CA LYS A 588 -0.05 -3.45 22.02
C LYS A 588 0.65 -2.78 20.85
N ARG A 589 1.22 -1.60 21.09
CA ARG A 589 2.01 -0.85 20.08
C ARG A 589 3.06 -1.71 19.38
N SER A 590 3.77 -2.58 20.12
CA SER A 590 4.81 -3.45 19.58
C SER A 590 4.29 -4.57 18.67
N GLN A 591 3.00 -4.91 18.73
CA GLN A 591 2.39 -5.96 17.90
C GLN A 591 1.59 -5.41 16.74
N TYR A 592 0.94 -4.26 16.95
CA TYR A 592 0.02 -3.63 15.98
C TYR A 592 0.29 -2.12 15.92
N PRO A 593 1.50 -1.70 15.50
CA PRO A 593 1.92 -0.29 15.56
C PRO A 593 1.01 0.63 14.76
N LEU A 594 0.56 0.22 13.58
CA LEU A 594 -0.30 1.06 12.74
C LEU A 594 -1.73 1.19 13.30
N ASP A 595 -2.33 0.09 13.80
CA ASP A 595 -3.68 0.15 14.40
C ASP A 595 -3.64 1.01 15.68
N TRP A 596 -2.59 0.87 16.48
CA TRP A 596 -2.36 1.69 17.67
C TRP A 596 -2.21 3.16 17.31
N ALA A 597 -1.41 3.48 16.30
CA ALA A 597 -1.15 4.85 15.88
C ALA A 597 -2.38 5.55 15.28
N ARG A 598 -3.17 4.83 14.47
CA ARG A 598 -4.45 5.36 13.97
C ARG A 598 -5.43 5.66 15.11
N THR A 599 -5.44 4.82 16.16
CA THR A 599 -6.28 5.06 17.35
C THR A 599 -5.79 6.28 18.14
N GLU A 600 -4.47 6.47 18.28
CA GLU A 600 -3.89 7.69 18.89
C GLU A 600 -4.24 8.94 18.09
N ASP A 601 -4.19 8.87 16.76
CA ASP A 601 -4.57 9.99 15.90
C ASP A 601 -6.05 10.36 16.05
N ASN A 602 -6.94 9.36 16.10
CA ASN A 602 -8.35 9.57 16.36
C ASN A 602 -8.62 10.12 17.78
N LEU A 603 -7.88 9.66 18.79
CA LEU A 603 -7.93 10.23 20.14
C LEU A 603 -7.53 11.71 20.11
N GLY A 604 -6.49 12.06 19.37
CA GLY A 604 -6.09 13.45 19.16
C GLY A 604 -7.21 14.31 18.60
N LEU A 605 -7.95 13.82 17.60
CA LEU A 605 -9.08 14.55 17.00
C LEU A 605 -10.19 14.82 18.00
N VAL A 606 -10.63 13.83 18.77
CA VAL A 606 -11.69 14.03 19.77
C VAL A 606 -11.25 14.95 20.89
N LEU A 607 -9.96 14.96 21.25
CA LEU A 607 -9.40 15.91 22.21
C LEU A 607 -9.44 17.35 21.68
N VAL A 608 -9.19 17.56 20.38
CA VAL A 608 -9.40 18.89 19.76
C VAL A 608 -10.86 19.32 19.87
N SER A 609 -11.81 18.42 19.52
CA SER A 609 -13.26 18.73 19.63
C SER A 609 -13.66 19.04 21.09
N LEU A 610 -13.09 18.34 22.08
CA LEU A 610 -13.30 18.65 23.49
C LEU A 610 -12.74 20.03 23.89
N GLY A 611 -11.55 20.38 23.42
CA GLY A 611 -10.95 21.68 23.59
C GLY A 611 -11.82 22.81 23.01
N ASP A 612 -12.27 22.64 21.78
CA ASP A 612 -13.14 23.60 21.08
C ASP A 612 -14.49 23.80 21.82
N ARG A 613 -15.05 22.72 22.41
CA ARG A 613 -16.33 22.78 23.14
C ARG A 613 -16.22 23.32 24.56
N THR A 614 -15.14 23.03 25.26
CA THR A 614 -14.96 23.39 26.67
C THR A 614 -14.22 24.73 26.86
N GLY A 615 -13.42 25.12 25.87
CA GLY A 615 -12.44 26.19 26.00
C GLY A 615 -11.24 25.82 26.86
N ASP A 616 -11.09 24.55 27.27
CA ASP A 616 -9.97 24.10 28.06
C ASP A 616 -8.78 23.75 27.17
N VAL A 617 -7.78 24.62 27.19
CA VAL A 617 -6.58 24.58 26.37
C VAL A 617 -5.74 23.30 26.63
N SER A 618 -5.91 22.66 27.79
CA SER A 618 -5.17 21.44 28.12
C SER A 618 -5.47 20.29 27.19
N TYR A 619 -6.67 20.24 26.62
CA TYR A 619 -7.04 19.22 25.61
C TYR A 619 -6.24 19.34 24.32
N TYR A 620 -5.92 20.56 23.86
CA TYR A 620 -5.08 20.74 22.68
C TYR A 620 -3.65 20.24 22.91
N SER A 621 -3.12 20.39 24.14
CA SER A 621 -1.81 19.87 24.50
C SER A 621 -1.81 18.34 24.50
N GLN A 622 -2.86 17.71 25.05
CA GLN A 622 -3.04 16.27 25.01
C GLN A 622 -3.21 15.75 23.57
N ALA A 623 -3.96 16.45 22.71
CA ALA A 623 -4.11 16.13 21.31
C ALA A 623 -2.76 16.16 20.57
N ILE A 624 -1.94 17.18 20.83
CA ILE A 624 -0.58 17.29 20.26
C ILE A 624 0.29 16.08 20.67
N ASP A 625 0.20 15.65 21.93
CA ASP A 625 0.98 14.50 22.41
C ASP A 625 0.48 13.20 21.75
N ALA A 626 -0.83 13.00 21.59
CA ALA A 626 -1.42 11.87 20.91
C ALA A 626 -1.02 11.81 19.42
N HIS A 627 -1.17 12.91 18.68
CA HIS A 627 -0.74 12.97 17.28
C HIS A 627 0.77 12.77 17.10
N ARG A 628 1.59 13.30 18.03
CA ARG A 628 3.05 13.06 18.01
C ARG A 628 3.37 11.59 18.21
N ALA A 629 2.68 10.92 19.13
CA ALA A 629 2.85 9.50 19.35
C ALA A 629 2.42 8.67 18.15
N ALA A 630 1.32 9.06 17.49
CA ALA A 630 0.87 8.44 16.24
C ALA A 630 1.93 8.58 15.11
N LEU A 631 2.51 9.76 14.97
CA LEU A 631 3.53 10.06 13.95
C LEU A 631 4.88 9.34 14.16
N GLU A 632 5.12 8.73 15.32
CA GLU A 632 6.28 7.86 15.52
C GLU A 632 6.15 6.55 14.75
N GLU A 633 4.92 6.06 14.51
CA GLU A 633 4.62 4.81 13.80
C GLU A 633 4.10 5.07 12.37
N LEU A 634 3.24 6.09 12.20
CA LEU A 634 2.77 6.53 10.89
C LEU A 634 3.89 7.32 10.21
N ARG A 635 4.77 6.61 9.52
CA ARG A 635 5.95 7.22 8.89
C ARG A 635 5.68 7.50 7.42
N GLN A 636 6.24 8.61 6.93
CA GLN A 636 6.08 9.06 5.53
C GLN A 636 6.56 8.02 4.52
N ASP A 637 7.64 7.29 4.83
CA ASP A 637 8.24 6.27 3.97
C ASP A 637 7.52 4.91 4.00
N VAL A 638 6.57 4.73 4.93
CA VAL A 638 5.83 3.47 5.13
C VAL A 638 4.36 3.61 4.77
N VAL A 639 3.70 4.63 5.32
CA VAL A 639 2.26 4.91 5.14
C VAL A 639 2.05 6.41 4.84
N PRO A 640 2.46 6.90 3.65
CA PRO A 640 2.53 8.33 3.35
C PRO A 640 1.19 9.06 3.53
N LEU A 641 0.07 8.40 3.26
CA LEU A 641 -1.25 9.02 3.39
C LEU A 641 -1.74 9.12 4.83
N ASP A 642 -1.58 8.04 5.62
CA ASP A 642 -1.89 8.10 7.05
C ASP A 642 -1.00 9.12 7.75
N TRP A 643 0.30 9.14 7.37
CA TRP A 643 1.23 10.14 7.85
C TRP A 643 0.77 11.56 7.49
N ALA A 644 0.34 11.80 6.25
CA ALA A 644 -0.16 13.11 5.82
C ALA A 644 -1.45 13.50 6.54
N THR A 645 -2.32 12.53 6.83
CA THR A 645 -3.53 12.74 7.64
C THR A 645 -3.16 13.12 9.07
N ALA A 646 -2.30 12.35 9.70
CA ALA A 646 -1.82 12.63 11.06
C ALA A 646 -1.06 13.97 11.14
N GLN A 647 -0.27 14.33 10.11
CA GLN A 647 0.35 15.66 10.01
C GLN A 647 -0.69 16.79 9.95
N SER A 648 -1.75 16.61 9.16
CA SER A 648 -2.83 17.61 9.10
C SER A 648 -3.55 17.74 10.44
N ASN A 649 -3.86 16.63 11.10
CA ASN A 649 -4.53 16.60 12.41
C ASN A 649 -3.64 17.22 13.50
N PHE A 650 -2.35 16.89 13.51
CA PHE A 650 -1.34 17.50 14.36
C PHE A 650 -1.26 19.03 14.14
N GLY A 651 -1.29 19.47 12.88
CA GLY A 651 -1.34 20.86 12.50
C GLY A 651 -2.57 21.58 13.05
N ILE A 652 -3.74 20.94 13.03
CA ILE A 652 -4.99 21.48 13.60
C ILE A 652 -4.83 21.69 15.12
N ALA A 653 -4.36 20.68 15.85
CA ALA A 653 -4.15 20.75 17.30
C ALA A 653 -3.16 21.89 17.67
N LEU A 654 -2.05 22.00 16.93
CA LEU A 654 -1.06 23.07 17.09
C LEU A 654 -1.64 24.45 16.79
N ALA A 655 -2.45 24.57 15.73
CA ALA A 655 -3.11 25.82 15.37
C ALA A 655 -4.09 26.29 16.45
N ARG A 656 -4.90 25.36 16.99
CA ARG A 656 -5.82 25.66 18.12
C ARG A 656 -5.08 26.10 19.37
N LEU A 657 -4.01 25.39 19.73
CA LEU A 657 -3.17 25.77 20.87
C LEU A 657 -2.53 27.14 20.64
N GLY A 658 -1.96 27.38 19.46
CA GLY A 658 -1.32 28.63 19.08
C GLY A 658 -2.28 29.80 19.04
N GLU A 659 -3.52 29.58 18.60
CA GLU A 659 -4.57 30.58 18.60
C GLU A 659 -5.01 30.94 20.04
N ALA A 660 -5.30 29.93 20.87
CA ALA A 660 -5.75 30.10 22.24
C ALA A 660 -4.72 30.86 23.10
N ASN A 661 -3.44 30.50 22.96
CA ASN A 661 -2.35 31.11 23.73
C ASN A 661 -1.65 32.28 23.04
N SER A 662 -2.06 32.65 21.82
CA SER A 662 -1.34 33.59 20.96
C SER A 662 0.14 33.23 20.78
N ASP A 663 0.40 31.91 20.69
CA ASP A 663 1.75 31.33 20.56
C ASP A 663 2.18 31.19 19.10
N VAL A 664 3.12 32.06 18.72
CA VAL A 664 3.69 32.08 17.37
C VAL A 664 4.43 30.77 17.05
N ALA A 665 5.10 30.12 18.04
CA ALA A 665 5.87 28.93 17.80
C ALA A 665 4.98 27.73 17.43
N SER A 666 3.87 27.55 18.14
CA SER A 666 2.88 26.52 17.80
C SER A 666 2.26 26.74 16.41
N LEU A 667 1.97 27.99 16.04
CA LEU A 667 1.44 28.31 14.71
C LEU A 667 2.45 28.08 13.58
N GLU A 668 3.73 28.34 13.81
CA GLU A 668 4.78 27.99 12.82
C GLU A 668 4.93 26.47 12.65
N GLN A 669 4.80 25.71 13.73
CA GLN A 669 4.78 24.25 13.63
C GLN A 669 3.53 23.75 12.91
N ALA A 670 2.35 24.35 13.18
CA ALA A 670 1.12 24.04 12.47
C ALA A 670 1.26 24.28 10.95
N LYS A 671 1.81 25.43 10.57
CA LYS A 671 2.14 25.75 9.18
C LYS A 671 3.01 24.65 8.55
N ALA A 672 4.11 24.27 9.22
CA ALA A 672 5.02 23.25 8.71
C ALA A 672 4.34 21.87 8.57
N ALA A 673 3.47 21.50 9.51
CA ALA A 673 2.71 20.25 9.46
C ALA A 673 1.72 20.23 8.28
N PHE A 674 1.01 21.32 8.02
CA PHE A 674 0.12 21.42 6.85
C PHE A 674 0.89 21.41 5.52
N GLU A 675 2.05 22.08 5.45
CA GLU A 675 2.91 22.03 4.26
C GLU A 675 3.45 20.62 4.01
N ALA A 676 3.80 19.89 5.07
CA ALA A 676 4.23 18.49 5.00
C ALA A 676 3.07 17.57 4.51
N SER A 677 1.87 17.75 5.05
CA SER A 677 0.68 17.03 4.58
C SER A 677 0.38 17.28 3.10
N LEU A 678 0.48 18.53 2.64
CA LEU A 678 0.25 18.92 1.25
C LEU A 678 1.25 18.27 0.27
N ALA A 679 2.48 18.00 0.71
CA ALA A 679 3.50 17.35 -0.12
C ALA A 679 3.08 15.94 -0.56
N GLU A 680 2.34 15.20 0.30
CA GLU A 680 1.86 13.84 0.04
C GLU A 680 0.43 13.80 -0.56
N ARG A 681 -0.25 14.94 -0.63
CA ARG A 681 -1.63 15.05 -1.13
C ARG A 681 -1.69 15.88 -2.41
N PRO A 682 -1.18 15.37 -3.55
CA PRO A 682 -1.22 16.11 -4.80
C PRO A 682 -2.67 16.30 -5.27
N ARG A 683 -3.01 17.52 -5.67
CA ARG A 683 -4.36 17.91 -6.10
C ARG A 683 -4.99 16.95 -7.14
N ALA A 684 -4.17 16.48 -8.09
CA ALA A 684 -4.65 15.61 -9.16
C ALA A 684 -5.21 14.26 -8.67
N ARG A 685 -4.78 13.81 -7.48
CA ARG A 685 -5.15 12.51 -6.91
C ARG A 685 -6.10 12.64 -5.72
N MET A 686 -5.91 13.68 -4.91
CA MET A 686 -6.63 13.89 -3.65
C MET A 686 -7.18 15.33 -3.58
N PRO A 687 -8.08 15.73 -4.49
CA PRO A 687 -8.49 17.12 -4.61
C PRO A 687 -9.13 17.68 -3.33
N LEU A 688 -9.95 16.89 -2.63
CA LEU A 688 -10.65 17.36 -1.42
C LEU A 688 -9.71 17.45 -0.21
N ASP A 689 -8.84 16.45 -0.01
CA ASP A 689 -7.85 16.46 1.07
C ASP A 689 -6.81 17.56 0.86
N TRP A 690 -6.41 17.79 -0.40
CA TRP A 690 -5.56 18.90 -0.77
C TRP A 690 -6.23 20.24 -0.46
N ALA A 691 -7.52 20.37 -0.76
CA ALA A 691 -8.28 21.59 -0.47
C ALA A 691 -8.41 21.81 1.04
N ALA A 692 -8.74 20.77 1.83
CA ALA A 692 -8.83 20.85 3.28
C ALA A 692 -7.49 21.28 3.93
N SER A 693 -6.38 20.68 3.45
CA SER A 693 -5.04 21.04 3.95
C SER A 693 -4.67 22.49 3.61
N ASN A 694 -5.06 22.99 2.43
CA ASN A 694 -4.88 24.40 2.05
C ASN A 694 -5.77 25.37 2.86
N GLU A 695 -7.01 24.98 3.17
CA GLU A 695 -7.89 25.75 4.05
C GLU A 695 -7.28 25.90 5.45
N ASN A 696 -6.84 24.78 6.05
CA ASN A 696 -6.22 24.76 7.36
C ASN A 696 -4.91 25.57 7.39
N LEU A 697 -4.07 25.42 6.36
CA LEU A 697 -2.86 26.22 6.19
C LEU A 697 -3.19 27.72 6.12
N GLY A 698 -4.20 28.10 5.35
CA GLY A 698 -4.66 29.46 5.21
C GLY A 698 -5.16 30.07 6.54
N ASN A 699 -5.89 29.30 7.32
CA ASN A 699 -6.39 29.71 8.64
C ASN A 699 -5.21 29.91 9.64
N ALA A 700 -4.26 28.97 9.68
CA ALA A 700 -3.06 29.10 10.52
C ALA A 700 -2.20 30.30 10.12
N LEU A 701 -2.00 30.51 8.81
CA LEU A 701 -1.29 31.68 8.28
C LEU A 701 -1.99 32.97 8.60
N GLY A 702 -3.33 33.04 8.55
CA GLY A 702 -4.13 34.19 8.91
C GLY A 702 -3.95 34.60 10.37
N THR A 703 -3.97 33.63 11.29
CA THR A 703 -3.72 33.83 12.72
C THR A 703 -2.27 34.27 12.97
N LEU A 704 -1.32 33.64 12.32
CA LEU A 704 0.11 34.00 12.39
C LEU A 704 0.35 35.39 11.85
N ALA A 705 -0.31 35.78 10.74
CA ALA A 705 -0.25 37.11 10.16
C ALA A 705 -0.75 38.17 11.12
N ARG A 706 -1.84 37.91 11.83
CA ARG A 706 -2.40 38.76 12.85
C ARG A 706 -1.42 39.02 14.00
N LEU A 707 -0.82 37.97 14.54
CA LEU A 707 0.12 38.02 15.65
C LEU A 707 1.44 38.73 15.26
N LYS A 708 1.98 38.42 14.09
CA LYS A 708 3.23 39.03 13.58
C LYS A 708 3.01 40.37 12.90
N LYS A 709 1.78 40.79 12.72
CA LYS A 709 1.39 41.99 11.95
C LYS A 709 2.07 42.01 10.57
N SER A 710 2.00 40.89 9.85
CA SER A 710 2.71 40.68 8.58
C SER A 710 1.74 40.69 7.39
N PRO A 711 1.84 41.69 6.49
CA PRO A 711 1.10 41.67 5.23
C PRO A 711 1.43 40.52 4.34
N ASP A 712 2.67 40.01 4.37
CA ASP A 712 3.12 38.90 3.52
C ASP A 712 2.50 37.59 3.95
N LEU A 713 2.32 37.37 5.24
CA LEU A 713 1.62 36.19 5.75
C LEU A 713 0.12 36.24 5.40
N TYR A 714 -0.52 37.41 5.40
CA TYR A 714 -1.90 37.53 4.91
C TYR A 714 -2.01 37.22 3.42
N ARG A 715 -1.03 37.60 2.58
CA ARG A 715 -0.99 37.23 1.16
C ARG A 715 -0.85 35.70 1.00
N GLN A 716 -0.01 35.05 1.80
CA GLN A 716 0.11 33.61 1.80
C GLN A 716 -1.19 32.91 2.24
N ALA A 717 -1.86 33.40 3.29
CA ALA A 717 -3.16 32.90 3.74
C ALA A 717 -4.21 32.99 2.64
N ILE A 718 -4.32 34.16 1.97
CA ILE A 718 -5.24 34.38 0.86
C ILE A 718 -4.92 33.42 -0.30
N ALA A 719 -3.65 33.19 -0.62
CA ALA A 719 -3.24 32.26 -1.68
C ALA A 719 -3.66 30.82 -1.34
N ALA A 720 -3.37 30.33 -0.13
CA ALA A 720 -3.74 28.97 0.29
C ALA A 720 -5.27 28.78 0.28
N GLN A 721 -6.04 29.70 0.85
CA GLN A 721 -7.50 29.62 0.85
C GLN A 721 -8.10 29.75 -0.56
N THR A 722 -7.47 30.52 -1.45
CA THR A 722 -7.87 30.59 -2.87
C THR A 722 -7.64 29.29 -3.59
N SER A 723 -6.53 28.58 -3.28
CA SER A 723 -6.28 27.25 -3.81
C SER A 723 -7.37 26.25 -3.36
N ALA A 724 -7.81 26.31 -2.10
CA ALA A 724 -8.89 25.45 -1.62
C ALA A 724 -10.21 25.66 -2.38
N LEU A 725 -10.52 26.90 -2.80
CA LEU A 725 -11.73 27.21 -3.60
C LEU A 725 -11.73 26.56 -5.00
N GLU A 726 -10.58 26.08 -5.49
CA GLU A 726 -10.53 25.40 -6.78
C GLU A 726 -11.27 24.05 -6.73
N GLU A 727 -11.40 23.44 -5.54
CA GLU A 727 -12.10 22.16 -5.31
C GLU A 727 -13.40 22.33 -4.53
N TYR A 728 -13.39 23.15 -3.48
CA TYR A 728 -14.61 23.51 -2.75
C TYR A 728 -15.38 24.58 -3.50
N THR A 729 -16.05 24.15 -4.59
CA THR A 729 -16.88 25.06 -5.38
C THR A 729 -18.29 25.18 -4.78
N ARG A 730 -19.00 26.25 -5.16
CA ARG A 730 -20.36 26.49 -4.69
C ARG A 730 -21.31 25.33 -4.99
N ASP A 731 -21.15 24.68 -6.15
CA ASP A 731 -22.04 23.61 -6.60
C ASP A 731 -21.70 22.27 -5.93
N ARG A 732 -20.39 22.00 -5.67
CA ARG A 732 -19.93 20.72 -5.11
C ARG A 732 -20.00 20.69 -3.58
N SER A 733 -19.71 21.80 -2.92
CA SER A 733 -19.65 21.88 -1.46
C SER A 733 -20.04 23.28 -0.98
N PRO A 734 -21.36 23.65 -1.07
CA PRO A 734 -21.82 25.01 -0.71
C PRO A 734 -21.40 25.49 0.68
N PRO A 735 -21.45 24.66 1.76
CA PRO A 735 -21.04 25.11 3.09
C PRO A 735 -19.55 25.44 3.19
N HIS A 736 -18.67 24.53 2.68
CA HIS A 736 -17.22 24.78 2.69
C HIS A 736 -16.84 26.00 1.83
N TRP A 737 -17.49 26.13 0.65
CA TRP A 737 -17.29 27.30 -0.19
C TRP A 737 -17.64 28.59 0.54
N ALA A 738 -18.76 28.62 1.26
CA ALA A 738 -19.18 29.81 1.99
C ALA A 738 -18.24 30.14 3.16
N SER A 739 -17.80 29.12 3.90
CA SER A 739 -16.80 29.27 4.97
C SER A 739 -15.47 29.83 4.45
N LEU A 740 -14.99 29.30 3.30
CA LEU A 740 -13.78 29.80 2.65
C LEU A 740 -13.95 31.26 2.15
N GLN A 741 -15.13 31.62 1.61
CA GLN A 741 -15.41 33.02 1.25
C GLN A 741 -15.33 33.93 2.48
N LEU A 742 -15.87 33.49 3.62
CA LEU A 742 -15.78 34.25 4.89
C LEU A 742 -14.33 34.42 5.34
N ASN A 743 -13.54 33.30 5.38
CA ASN A 743 -12.14 33.33 5.83
C ASN A 743 -11.27 34.19 4.90
N LEU A 744 -11.44 34.07 3.58
CA LEU A 744 -10.79 34.93 2.59
C LEU A 744 -11.16 36.41 2.77
N GLY A 745 -12.43 36.68 3.03
CA GLY A 745 -12.91 38.02 3.32
C GLY A 745 -12.20 38.59 4.54
N ILE A 746 -12.06 37.80 5.62
CA ILE A 746 -11.38 38.22 6.85
C ILE A 746 -9.89 38.51 6.57
N ALA A 747 -9.18 37.60 5.90
CA ALA A 747 -7.76 37.77 5.59
C ALA A 747 -7.52 39.00 4.67
N THR A 748 -8.35 39.15 3.64
CA THR A 748 -8.28 40.27 2.69
C THR A 748 -8.58 41.60 3.35
N LYS A 749 -9.62 41.67 4.21
CA LYS A 749 -9.95 42.84 5.02
C LYS A 749 -8.77 43.25 5.92
N GLN A 750 -8.15 42.33 6.61
CA GLN A 750 -7.01 42.63 7.49
C GLN A 750 -5.80 43.15 6.69
N LEU A 751 -5.51 42.54 5.55
CA LEU A 751 -4.48 43.05 4.65
C LEU A 751 -4.80 44.47 4.18
N ALA A 752 -6.03 44.71 3.76
CA ALA A 752 -6.52 46.02 3.30
C ALA A 752 -6.39 47.12 4.37
N VAL A 753 -6.76 46.81 5.59
CA VAL A 753 -6.62 47.75 6.73
C VAL A 753 -5.16 48.07 7.02
N MET A 754 -4.26 47.10 6.90
CA MET A 754 -2.83 47.28 7.12
C MET A 754 -2.14 48.09 6.01
N THR A 755 -2.62 47.94 4.77
CA THR A 755 -2.02 48.62 3.60
C THR A 755 -2.74 49.93 3.22
N GLY A 756 -3.93 50.19 3.75
CA GLY A 756 -4.78 51.29 3.34
C GLY A 756 -5.38 51.13 1.94
N ASP A 757 -5.53 49.91 1.47
CA ASP A 757 -5.93 49.58 0.11
C ASP A 757 -7.45 49.39 0.01
N ILE A 758 -8.12 50.31 -0.70
CA ILE A 758 -9.57 50.31 -0.87
C ILE A 758 -10.04 49.19 -1.78
N ASP A 759 -9.25 48.82 -2.80
CA ASP A 759 -9.62 47.74 -3.74
C ASP A 759 -9.67 46.39 -3.02
N LEU A 760 -8.77 46.17 -2.06
CA LEU A 760 -8.83 45.01 -1.19
C LEU A 760 -10.04 45.01 -0.25
N LEU A 761 -10.52 46.21 0.21
CA LEU A 761 -11.76 46.26 0.97
C LEU A 761 -12.97 45.93 0.11
N ASP A 762 -12.99 46.37 -1.14
CA ASP A 762 -14.05 46.01 -2.10
C ASP A 762 -14.07 44.51 -2.35
N ALA A 763 -12.89 43.89 -2.53
CA ALA A 763 -12.77 42.45 -2.66
C ALA A 763 -13.27 41.70 -1.41
N ALA A 764 -12.92 42.16 -0.21
CA ALA A 764 -13.38 41.56 1.05
C ALA A 764 -14.90 41.64 1.20
N ILE A 765 -15.50 42.82 0.91
CA ILE A 765 -16.97 43.03 0.94
C ILE A 765 -17.65 42.06 -0.05
N GLY A 766 -17.10 41.89 -1.26
CA GLY A 766 -17.59 40.93 -2.23
C GLY A 766 -17.57 39.49 -1.71
N ARG A 767 -16.49 39.09 -1.01
CA ARG A 767 -16.36 37.78 -0.38
C ARG A 767 -17.40 37.55 0.72
N PHE A 768 -17.61 38.51 1.62
CA PHE A 768 -18.61 38.39 2.68
C PHE A 768 -20.03 38.30 2.08
N SER A 769 -20.32 39.10 1.07
CA SER A 769 -21.61 39.07 0.38
C SER A 769 -21.84 37.69 -0.28
N ALA A 770 -20.80 37.11 -0.89
CA ALA A 770 -20.88 35.78 -1.49
C ALA A 770 -21.12 34.68 -0.43
N ALA A 771 -20.47 34.76 0.73
CA ALA A 771 -20.71 33.84 1.84
C ALA A 771 -22.18 33.91 2.31
N LEU A 772 -22.73 35.12 2.45
CA LEU A 772 -24.11 35.35 2.88
C LEU A 772 -25.18 34.87 1.88
N GLU A 773 -24.83 34.60 0.62
CA GLU A 773 -25.75 33.98 -0.32
C GLU A 773 -26.03 32.47 0.00
N VAL A 774 -25.15 31.85 0.77
CA VAL A 774 -25.26 30.42 1.16
C VAL A 774 -25.57 30.32 2.66
N MET A 775 -24.84 31.05 3.48
CA MET A 775 -25.11 31.13 4.91
C MET A 775 -26.38 31.95 5.12
N THR A 776 -27.50 31.31 5.43
CA THR A 776 -28.76 32.01 5.65
C THR A 776 -29.08 32.09 7.14
N ARG A 777 -29.87 33.06 7.48
CA ARG A 777 -30.30 33.29 8.87
C ARG A 777 -31.05 32.10 9.46
N GLU A 778 -31.78 31.37 8.62
CA GLU A 778 -32.57 30.20 9.00
C GLU A 778 -31.71 28.95 9.20
N ALA A 779 -30.71 28.75 8.35
CA ALA A 779 -29.89 27.58 8.37
C ALA A 779 -28.78 27.64 9.44
N SER A 780 -28.10 28.79 9.56
CA SER A 780 -27.00 28.99 10.51
C SER A 780 -27.04 30.41 11.07
N PRO A 781 -27.93 30.71 12.02
CA PRO A 781 -28.16 32.08 12.54
C PRO A 781 -26.89 32.76 13.05
N THR A 782 -26.04 32.02 13.76
CA THR A 782 -24.81 32.55 14.37
C THR A 782 -23.76 32.85 13.32
N ASP A 783 -23.52 31.94 12.37
CA ASP A 783 -22.52 32.13 11.30
C ASP A 783 -22.94 33.25 10.36
N TRP A 784 -24.23 33.30 10.03
CA TRP A 784 -24.81 34.39 9.27
C TRP A 784 -24.60 35.76 9.97
N ALA A 785 -24.87 35.82 11.27
CA ALA A 785 -24.69 37.05 12.03
C ALA A 785 -23.20 37.45 12.14
N GLN A 786 -22.28 36.47 12.23
CA GLN A 786 -20.86 36.75 12.22
C GLN A 786 -20.42 37.31 10.87
N ALA A 787 -20.88 36.73 9.75
CA ALA A 787 -20.59 37.23 8.42
C ALA A 787 -21.10 38.66 8.20
N GLU A 788 -22.29 38.99 8.74
CA GLU A 788 -22.84 40.35 8.74
C GLU A 788 -21.97 41.34 9.58
N VAL A 789 -21.43 40.89 10.72
CA VAL A 789 -20.48 41.72 11.50
C VAL A 789 -19.23 42.03 10.69
N ASP A 790 -18.63 40.98 10.04
CA ASP A 790 -17.42 41.13 9.25
C ASP A 790 -17.64 42.02 8.01
N LEU A 791 -18.80 41.88 7.35
CA LEU A 791 -19.23 42.76 6.28
C LEU A 791 -19.37 44.21 6.78
N GLY A 792 -19.97 44.41 7.97
CA GLY A 792 -20.08 45.72 8.62
C GLY A 792 -18.71 46.32 8.92
N ILE A 793 -17.75 45.53 9.42
CA ILE A 793 -16.38 46.01 9.70
C ILE A 793 -15.69 46.44 8.40
N ALA A 794 -15.73 45.60 7.34
CA ALA A 794 -15.09 45.91 6.07
C ALA A 794 -15.68 47.14 5.40
N THR A 795 -17.00 47.25 5.41
CA THR A 795 -17.72 48.38 4.82
C THR A 795 -17.47 49.67 5.60
N LEU A 796 -17.39 49.62 6.95
CA LEU A 796 -17.04 50.77 7.77
C LEU A 796 -15.61 51.23 7.52
N ALA A 797 -14.63 50.25 7.41
CA ALA A 797 -13.25 50.58 7.06
C ALA A 797 -13.14 51.26 5.68
N ARG A 798 -13.94 50.80 4.69
CA ARG A 798 -14.02 51.46 3.39
C ARG A 798 -14.62 52.87 3.51
N ALA A 799 -15.66 53.05 4.31
CA ALA A 799 -16.24 54.38 4.59
C ALA A 799 -15.24 55.34 5.23
N ASP A 800 -14.35 54.85 6.08
CA ASP A 800 -13.30 55.65 6.73
C ASP A 800 -12.27 56.19 5.73
N LEU A 801 -11.90 55.38 4.74
CA LEU A 801 -10.94 55.76 3.70
C LEU A 801 -11.57 56.59 2.56
N SER A 802 -12.79 56.25 2.14
CA SER A 802 -13.48 56.87 1.01
C SER A 802 -14.33 58.09 1.41
N HIS A 803 -14.59 58.30 2.70
CA HIS A 803 -15.55 59.25 3.25
C HIS A 803 -16.98 59.09 2.69
N SER A 804 -17.32 57.84 2.27
CA SER A 804 -18.61 57.53 1.62
C SER A 804 -19.75 57.46 2.65
N ARG A 805 -20.74 58.30 2.49
CA ARG A 805 -21.97 58.27 3.31
C ARG A 805 -22.84 57.05 2.94
N ALA A 806 -22.72 56.51 1.69
CA ALA A 806 -23.39 55.29 1.27
C ALA A 806 -22.85 54.09 2.04
N ASP A 807 -21.51 54.00 2.20
CA ASP A 807 -20.87 52.93 2.94
C ASP A 807 -21.18 52.95 4.43
N LEU A 808 -21.29 54.15 5.02
CA LEU A 808 -21.77 54.27 6.40
C LEU A 808 -23.19 53.71 6.58
N LYS A 809 -24.10 53.92 5.61
CA LYS A 809 -25.45 53.34 5.64
C LYS A 809 -25.42 51.83 5.46
N ALA A 810 -24.59 51.33 4.56
CA ALA A 810 -24.42 49.87 4.33
C ALA A 810 -23.83 49.17 5.56
N ALA A 811 -22.77 49.74 6.18
CA ALA A 811 -22.19 49.23 7.42
C ALA A 811 -23.22 49.17 8.56
N ARG A 812 -24.04 50.24 8.67
CA ARG A 812 -25.13 50.29 9.65
C ARG A 812 -26.14 49.16 9.43
N ALA A 813 -26.53 48.91 8.18
CA ALA A 813 -27.48 47.84 7.84
C ALA A 813 -26.94 46.46 8.25
N ALA A 814 -25.69 46.16 7.92
CA ALA A 814 -25.03 44.91 8.30
C ALA A 814 -24.94 44.71 9.81
N TYR A 815 -24.47 45.72 10.55
CA TYR A 815 -24.47 45.65 12.02
C TYR A 815 -25.88 45.54 12.63
N ALA A 816 -26.90 46.18 12.04
CA ALA A 816 -28.28 46.06 12.52
C ALA A 816 -28.84 44.64 12.30
N ALA A 817 -28.53 44.04 11.14
CA ALA A 817 -28.90 42.65 10.84
C ALA A 817 -28.28 41.69 11.85
N ALA A 818 -26.97 41.79 12.11
CA ALA A 818 -26.28 40.98 13.11
C ALA A 818 -26.82 41.18 14.54
N TYR A 819 -27.21 42.43 14.89
CA TYR A 819 -27.75 42.75 16.21
C TYR A 819 -29.11 42.07 16.48
N GLU A 820 -29.89 41.75 15.47
CA GLU A 820 -31.14 40.99 15.64
C GLU A 820 -30.91 39.59 16.22
N ILE A 821 -29.75 39.02 16.03
CA ILE A 821 -29.34 37.70 16.57
C ILE A 821 -28.61 37.90 17.90
N TYR A 822 -27.46 38.63 17.88
CA TYR A 822 -26.60 38.78 19.06
C TYR A 822 -27.24 39.66 20.17
N GLY A 823 -28.12 40.60 19.84
CA GLY A 823 -28.78 41.42 20.81
C GLY A 823 -29.78 40.74 21.75
N LYS A 824 -30.11 39.46 21.43
CA LYS A 824 -30.92 38.57 22.29
C LYS A 824 -30.06 37.83 23.30
N THR A 825 -28.76 37.86 23.16
CA THR A 825 -27.77 37.19 24.02
C THR A 825 -27.04 38.31 24.80
N ASP A 826 -26.96 38.18 26.11
CA ASP A 826 -26.23 39.14 26.95
C ASP A 826 -24.72 38.83 26.89
N ASN A 827 -24.10 39.13 25.74
CA ASN A 827 -22.71 38.84 25.48
C ASN A 827 -21.92 40.10 25.03
N GLN A 828 -20.62 39.98 25.02
CA GLN A 828 -19.66 41.02 24.63
C GLN A 828 -19.88 41.50 23.18
N TYR A 829 -20.30 40.62 22.29
CA TYR A 829 -20.59 40.94 20.88
C TYR A 829 -21.78 41.90 20.73
N ALA A 830 -22.87 41.67 21.45
CA ALA A 830 -24.03 42.52 21.45
C ALA A 830 -23.65 43.96 21.83
N SER A 831 -22.85 44.13 22.88
CA SER A 831 -22.34 45.41 23.33
C SER A 831 -21.45 46.13 22.31
N TYR A 832 -20.56 45.39 21.66
CA TYR A 832 -19.70 45.89 20.58
C TYR A 832 -20.55 46.42 19.39
N ILE A 833 -21.49 45.57 18.89
CA ILE A 833 -22.35 45.94 17.76
C ILE A 833 -23.19 47.17 18.09
N ALA A 834 -23.79 47.22 19.28
CA ALA A 834 -24.55 48.39 19.72
C ALA A 834 -23.70 49.67 19.77
N GLY A 835 -22.45 49.56 20.22
CA GLY A 835 -21.47 50.65 20.20
C GLY A 835 -21.20 51.17 18.78
N LYS A 836 -20.99 50.25 17.81
CA LYS A 836 -20.77 50.58 16.41
C LYS A 836 -21.97 51.20 15.73
N LEU A 837 -23.17 50.73 16.00
CA LEU A 837 -24.39 51.35 15.51
C LEU A 837 -24.51 52.81 16.00
N LYS A 838 -24.23 53.07 17.28
CA LYS A 838 -24.27 54.40 17.88
C LYS A 838 -23.22 55.36 17.28
N GLU A 839 -22.01 54.84 17.02
CA GLU A 839 -20.92 55.56 16.34
C GLU A 839 -21.33 55.95 14.93
N ILE A 840 -21.85 55.02 14.14
CA ILE A 840 -22.26 55.25 12.76
C ILE A 840 -23.44 56.21 12.69
N ASP A 841 -24.43 56.06 13.58
CA ASP A 841 -25.58 56.98 13.66
C ASP A 841 -25.18 58.42 13.96
N LYS A 842 -24.16 58.63 14.80
CA LYS A 842 -23.59 59.95 15.05
C LYS A 842 -22.97 60.56 13.80
N ARG A 843 -22.16 59.73 13.06
CA ARG A 843 -21.48 60.14 11.81
C ARG A 843 -22.47 60.43 10.67
N LEU A 844 -23.58 59.73 10.63
CA LEU A 844 -24.63 59.96 9.63
C LEU A 844 -25.45 61.27 9.89
N LYS A 845 -25.42 61.75 11.11
CA LYS A 845 -26.10 63.02 11.48
C LYS A 845 -25.21 64.28 11.30
N SER A 846 -23.89 64.09 11.33
CA SER A 846 -22.86 65.04 10.97
C SER A 846 -22.67 65.16 9.46
#